data_6d9d7cf8a5c9e851ce67b0bb5f9ee1b2
#
_entry.id   6d9d7cf8a5c9e851ce67b0bb5f9ee1b2
#
_cell.length_a   1.000
_cell.length_b   1.000
_cell.length_c   1.000
_cell.angle_alpha   90.00
_cell.angle_beta   90.00
_cell.angle_gamma   90.00
#
_symmetry.space_group_name_H-M   'P 1'
#
loop_
_entity.id
_entity.type
_entity.pdbx_description
1 polymer ?
#
loop_
_entity_poly.entity_id
_entity_poly.type
_entity_poly.pdbx_seq_one_letter_code
_entity_poly.pdbx_strand_id
1 'polypeptide(L)'
;MTMSGDRECLKYRLQGSQEELASWGHEYVRHLAGEVAKEWQEVDENDKAQHEVLLTLVKEVVPYNMAHNAEHEACDLLMEIEHLNMLEDYIDENAYSKVCLYLTSCVSYVPEPENSALLRCALSIFRKFNRYPEALRLALMLNDMELVEDIFTSCKDVVIQKQVAFMLGRHGVFLELNEDVEDYEDLTEIMSNVQLNSNFLALARELDIMEPKVPEDIYKTHLENNRFGSTGSQIDSARMNLASSFVNGFVNAAFGQDKLLTEDGNKWLYKNKDHGMLSAAASLGMILLWDVDGGLTQIDKYLYSSEDYIKSGALLACGIVNSGVRNECDPALALLSDYVLHSSNTMRIGAIFGLGLAYAGSNREDVLALLLPVTRDSKSSMEVIGVTALACGMIAVGSCNGEVTSTILETIMEKSEQELKDTYARWLPLGLGLNHLGKGEAIEAILAALEVVSEPFRSFANTLVDVCAYAGSGNVLKVQQLLHICSEHYDSKEKEDDKDKKKEKDKDKKENAADMGAHQGVAVLGIALIAMGEEIGAEMALRAFGHLLRYGEPTLRRAVPLALALISVSNPRLSILDTLSKFSHDADPEVSHNSIFAMGMVGSGTNNARLAAMLRQLAQYHAKDPNNLFMVRIAQGLTHLGKGTLTLCPYHSDRQLMSQVAVAGLLTVLVSFLDVKNIILGKSHYILYGLVAAMQPRMLVTFDEELQPLPVSVRVGQAVDVVGQAGKPKTITGFQTHTTPVLLAHGERAELATEEYAPLTPILEGFVILRKNPNYSV
;
A
#
# COMPACT_ATOMS: atom_id res chain seq x y z
N MET A 1 1.33 20.76 -44.69
CA MET A 1 2.67 20.84 -44.08
C MET A 1 3.34 22.22 -44.29
N THR A 2 3.29 22.81 -45.47
CA THR A 2 3.90 24.13 -45.73
C THR A 2 3.20 25.30 -45.05
N MET A 3 1.96 25.13 -44.57
CA MET A 3 1.15 26.19 -43.97
C MET A 3 1.15 26.17 -42.44
N SER A 4 1.78 25.20 -41.78
CA SER A 4 1.73 25.05 -40.33
C SER A 4 2.68 25.94 -39.53
N GLY A 5 3.69 26.54 -40.19
CA GLY A 5 4.68 27.38 -39.52
C GLY A 5 4.12 28.70 -38.95
N ASP A 6 3.20 29.32 -39.67
CA ASP A 6 2.66 30.65 -39.36
C ASP A 6 1.16 30.62 -39.02
N ARG A 7 0.60 29.47 -38.59
CA ARG A 7 -0.82 29.23 -38.31
C ARG A 7 -1.77 29.65 -39.44
N GLU A 8 -1.34 29.40 -40.65
CA GLU A 8 -2.07 29.80 -41.84
C GLU A 8 -3.39 29.05 -41.98
N CYS A 9 -3.51 27.78 -41.55
CA CYS A 9 -4.77 27.02 -41.57
C CYS A 9 -5.85 27.72 -40.74
N LEU A 10 -5.53 28.14 -39.54
CA LEU A 10 -6.45 28.87 -38.67
C LEU A 10 -6.82 30.23 -39.24
N LYS A 11 -5.83 30.98 -39.75
CA LYS A 11 -6.02 32.28 -40.36
C LYS A 11 -6.97 32.23 -41.56
N TYR A 12 -6.77 31.29 -42.48
CA TYR A 12 -7.62 31.14 -43.66
C TYR A 12 -9.00 30.57 -43.29
N ARG A 13 -9.08 29.73 -42.27
CA ARG A 13 -10.37 29.27 -41.77
C ARG A 13 -11.24 30.41 -41.22
N LEU A 14 -10.64 31.32 -40.47
CA LEU A 14 -11.31 32.47 -39.88
C LEU A 14 -11.72 33.53 -40.94
N GLN A 15 -10.98 33.67 -42.03
CA GLN A 15 -11.18 34.67 -43.08
C GLN A 15 -12.01 34.14 -44.24
N GLY A 16 -12.08 32.84 -44.44
CA GLY A 16 -12.71 32.16 -45.55
C GLY A 16 -14.22 31.93 -45.37
N SER A 17 -14.85 31.35 -46.41
CA SER A 17 -16.21 30.82 -46.31
C SER A 17 -16.25 29.67 -45.31
N GLN A 18 -17.28 29.66 -44.47
CA GLN A 18 -17.45 28.59 -43.46
C GLN A 18 -18.03 27.34 -44.13
N GLU A 19 -17.19 26.64 -44.88
CA GLU A 19 -17.53 25.32 -45.41
C GLU A 19 -17.41 24.26 -44.31
N GLU A 20 -18.12 23.15 -44.51
CA GLU A 20 -18.11 22.04 -43.57
C GLU A 20 -16.69 21.44 -43.45
N LEU A 21 -16.15 21.31 -42.21
CA LEU A 21 -14.80 20.81 -41.94
C LEU A 21 -14.54 19.42 -42.53
N ALA A 22 -15.57 18.58 -42.57
CA ALA A 22 -15.54 17.24 -43.13
C ALA A 22 -15.06 17.20 -44.59
N SER A 23 -15.32 18.27 -45.37
CA SER A 23 -14.95 18.35 -46.79
C SER A 23 -13.45 18.44 -47.03
N TRP A 24 -12.68 18.89 -46.04
CA TRP A 24 -11.23 19.11 -46.14
C TRP A 24 -10.37 17.91 -45.68
N GLY A 25 -10.97 16.91 -45.06
CA GLY A 25 -10.36 15.69 -44.64
C GLY A 25 -9.63 15.76 -43.28
N HIS A 26 -9.30 14.59 -42.77
CA HIS A 26 -8.81 14.41 -41.38
C HIS A 26 -7.49 15.15 -41.09
N GLU A 27 -6.56 15.12 -42.01
CA GLU A 27 -5.25 15.80 -41.84
C GLU A 27 -5.38 17.32 -41.69
N TYR A 28 -6.31 17.92 -42.41
CA TYR A 28 -6.61 19.35 -42.26
C TYR A 28 -7.18 19.66 -40.88
N VAL A 29 -8.16 18.89 -40.42
CA VAL A 29 -8.79 19.07 -39.11
C VAL A 29 -7.76 18.91 -37.99
N ARG A 30 -6.87 17.94 -38.11
CA ARG A 30 -5.78 17.70 -37.17
C ARG A 30 -4.81 18.89 -37.08
N HIS A 31 -4.39 19.45 -38.22
CA HIS A 31 -3.55 20.63 -38.24
C HIS A 31 -4.26 21.87 -37.68
N LEU A 32 -5.53 22.05 -38.02
CA LEU A 32 -6.35 23.14 -37.49
C LEU A 32 -6.49 23.04 -35.97
N ALA A 33 -6.74 21.88 -35.44
CA ALA A 33 -6.82 21.63 -33.98
C ALA A 33 -5.52 22.02 -33.27
N GLY A 34 -4.36 21.62 -33.81
CA GLY A 34 -3.06 22.00 -33.25
C GLY A 34 -2.78 23.50 -33.31
N GLU A 35 -3.24 24.20 -34.35
CA GLU A 35 -3.11 25.65 -34.47
C GLU A 35 -4.07 26.39 -33.52
N VAL A 36 -5.28 25.90 -33.32
CA VAL A 36 -6.24 26.43 -32.33
C VAL A 36 -5.66 26.31 -30.92
N ALA A 37 -5.09 25.18 -30.56
CA ALA A 37 -4.47 24.98 -29.25
C ALA A 37 -3.32 25.96 -28.99
N LYS A 38 -2.46 26.17 -29.97
CA LYS A 38 -1.36 27.15 -29.87
C LYS A 38 -1.84 28.59 -29.75
N GLU A 39 -2.83 28.97 -30.57
CA GLU A 39 -3.42 30.30 -30.50
C GLU A 39 -4.07 30.53 -29.14
N TRP A 40 -4.77 29.54 -28.60
CA TRP A 40 -5.40 29.62 -27.27
C TRP A 40 -4.41 29.97 -26.17
N GLN A 41 -3.23 29.36 -26.19
CA GLN A 41 -2.18 29.63 -25.19
C GLN A 41 -1.53 31.02 -25.33
N GLU A 42 -1.58 31.63 -26.52
CA GLU A 42 -0.96 32.94 -26.78
C GLU A 42 -1.93 34.12 -26.67
N VAL A 43 -3.24 33.88 -26.72
CA VAL A 43 -4.27 34.93 -26.56
C VAL A 43 -4.29 35.39 -25.11
N ASP A 44 -4.40 36.72 -24.90
CA ASP A 44 -4.53 37.31 -23.56
C ASP A 44 -5.80 36.79 -22.87
N GLU A 45 -5.68 36.36 -21.63
CA GLU A 45 -6.80 35.82 -20.82
C GLU A 45 -8.02 36.76 -20.77
N ASN A 46 -7.85 38.05 -20.99
CA ASN A 46 -8.93 39.05 -20.99
C ASN A 46 -9.62 39.20 -22.34
N ASP A 47 -9.08 38.64 -23.43
CA ASP A 47 -9.69 38.70 -24.77
C ASP A 47 -10.77 37.62 -24.97
N LYS A 48 -11.91 37.85 -24.31
CA LYS A 48 -13.05 36.92 -24.38
C LYS A 48 -13.63 36.75 -25.80
N ALA A 49 -13.50 37.76 -26.65
CA ALA A 49 -14.05 37.70 -28.00
C ALA A 49 -13.25 36.70 -28.86
N GLN A 50 -11.93 36.72 -28.78
CA GLN A 50 -11.09 35.78 -29.52
C GLN A 50 -11.21 34.36 -28.98
N HIS A 51 -11.27 34.17 -27.65
CA HIS A 51 -11.56 32.88 -27.04
C HIS A 51 -12.90 32.29 -27.51
N GLU A 52 -13.96 33.08 -27.64
CA GLU A 52 -15.26 32.62 -28.10
C GLU A 52 -15.24 32.18 -29.56
N VAL A 53 -14.46 32.86 -30.41
CA VAL A 53 -14.26 32.47 -31.82
C VAL A 53 -13.51 31.11 -31.88
N LEU A 54 -12.48 30.93 -31.08
CA LEU A 54 -11.74 29.67 -31.01
C LEU A 54 -12.62 28.54 -30.47
N LEU A 55 -13.42 28.79 -29.44
CA LEU A 55 -14.39 27.81 -28.91
C LEU A 55 -15.42 27.38 -29.95
N THR A 56 -15.85 28.29 -30.82
CA THR A 56 -16.78 27.95 -31.91
C THR A 56 -16.13 26.95 -32.86
N LEU A 57 -14.85 27.11 -33.21
CA LEU A 57 -14.09 26.13 -33.99
C LEU A 57 -13.93 24.81 -33.28
N VAL A 58 -13.65 24.83 -32.00
CA VAL A 58 -13.52 23.62 -31.17
C VAL A 58 -14.83 22.82 -31.16
N LYS A 59 -15.99 23.50 -31.10
CA LYS A 59 -17.30 22.87 -31.20
C LYS A 59 -17.59 22.21 -32.55
N GLU A 60 -16.84 22.54 -33.60
CA GLU A 60 -16.90 21.86 -34.90
C GLU A 60 -15.87 20.73 -34.99
N VAL A 61 -14.67 20.95 -34.46
CA VAL A 61 -13.53 19.99 -34.52
C VAL A 61 -13.79 18.76 -33.65
N VAL A 62 -14.27 18.95 -32.42
CA VAL A 62 -14.46 17.83 -31.47
C VAL A 62 -15.48 16.81 -31.98
N PRO A 63 -16.70 17.19 -32.41
CA PRO A 63 -17.65 16.25 -32.99
C PRO A 63 -17.13 15.55 -34.23
N TYR A 64 -16.38 16.25 -35.08
CA TYR A 64 -15.75 15.65 -36.24
C TYR A 64 -14.78 14.52 -35.84
N ASN A 65 -13.88 14.79 -34.90
CA ASN A 65 -12.93 13.79 -34.40
C ASN A 65 -13.64 12.59 -33.75
N MET A 66 -14.68 12.83 -32.98
CA MET A 66 -15.48 11.76 -32.35
C MET A 66 -16.16 10.86 -33.39
N ALA A 67 -16.70 11.46 -34.48
CA ALA A 67 -17.36 10.73 -35.56
C ALA A 67 -16.37 9.92 -36.45
N HIS A 68 -15.09 10.27 -36.46
CA HIS A 68 -14.05 9.66 -37.29
C HIS A 68 -13.04 8.80 -36.51
N ASN A 69 -13.42 8.28 -35.36
CA ASN A 69 -12.60 7.44 -34.47
C ASN A 69 -11.27 8.09 -34.05
N ALA A 70 -11.25 9.41 -33.91
CA ALA A 70 -10.11 10.18 -33.44
C ALA A 70 -10.39 10.76 -32.03
N GLU A 71 -10.93 9.95 -31.14
CA GLU A 71 -11.36 10.34 -29.79
C GLU A 71 -10.22 10.93 -28.97
N HIS A 72 -9.01 10.36 -29.09
CA HIS A 72 -7.84 10.86 -28.40
C HIS A 72 -7.40 12.26 -28.86
N GLU A 73 -7.55 12.58 -30.14
CA GLU A 73 -7.25 13.93 -30.68
C GLU A 73 -8.25 14.96 -30.14
N ALA A 74 -9.51 14.58 -30.00
CA ALA A 74 -10.51 15.43 -29.35
C ALA A 74 -10.18 15.67 -27.86
N CYS A 75 -9.77 14.64 -27.15
CA CYS A 75 -9.33 14.76 -25.75
C CYS A 75 -8.11 15.68 -25.62
N ASP A 76 -7.10 15.50 -26.45
CA ASP A 76 -5.89 16.32 -26.41
C ASP A 76 -6.19 17.80 -26.66
N LEU A 77 -7.01 18.11 -27.65
CA LEU A 77 -7.41 19.49 -27.91
C LEU A 77 -8.13 20.11 -26.69
N LEU A 78 -9.08 19.39 -26.08
CA LEU A 78 -9.82 19.88 -24.93
C LEU A 78 -8.97 20.01 -23.67
N MET A 79 -7.97 19.14 -23.50
CA MET A 79 -6.98 19.28 -22.42
C MET A 79 -6.13 20.54 -22.59
N GLU A 80 -5.62 20.80 -23.80
CA GLU A 80 -4.77 21.94 -24.08
C GLU A 80 -5.47 23.29 -23.94
N ILE A 81 -6.77 23.35 -24.18
CA ILE A 81 -7.57 24.56 -24.00
C ILE A 81 -8.28 24.65 -22.65
N GLU A 82 -8.05 23.69 -21.75
CA GLU A 82 -8.64 23.63 -20.40
C GLU A 82 -10.17 23.58 -20.38
N HIS A 83 -10.79 23.01 -21.41
CA HIS A 83 -12.24 22.88 -21.56
C HIS A 83 -12.70 21.42 -21.64
N LEU A 84 -12.08 20.57 -20.85
CA LEU A 84 -12.36 19.13 -20.82
C LEU A 84 -13.81 18.79 -20.47
N ASN A 85 -14.48 19.67 -19.73
CA ASN A 85 -15.89 19.54 -19.37
C ASN A 85 -16.85 19.48 -20.60
N MET A 86 -16.42 20.00 -21.75
CA MET A 86 -17.20 19.91 -22.99
C MET A 86 -17.25 18.48 -23.57
N LEU A 87 -16.31 17.64 -23.21
CA LEU A 87 -16.16 16.29 -23.78
C LEU A 87 -17.40 15.43 -23.54
N GLU A 88 -18.02 15.55 -22.37
CA GLU A 88 -19.18 14.76 -21.96
C GLU A 88 -20.37 14.91 -22.93
N ASP A 89 -20.53 16.07 -23.55
CA ASP A 89 -21.63 16.35 -24.48
C ASP A 89 -21.50 15.60 -25.82
N TYR A 90 -20.30 15.19 -26.19
CA TYR A 90 -19.98 14.60 -27.49
C TYR A 90 -19.71 13.09 -27.45
N ILE A 91 -19.80 12.46 -26.28
CA ILE A 91 -19.49 11.03 -26.11
C ILE A 91 -20.78 10.21 -26.21
N ASP A 92 -20.70 9.15 -27.01
CA ASP A 92 -21.73 8.12 -27.14
C ASP A 92 -21.36 6.82 -26.41
N GLU A 93 -22.30 5.86 -26.42
CA GLU A 93 -22.10 4.56 -25.77
C GLU A 93 -20.96 3.72 -26.37
N ASN A 94 -20.56 3.97 -27.61
CA ASN A 94 -19.47 3.23 -28.27
C ASN A 94 -18.08 3.79 -27.93
N ALA A 95 -18.00 5.10 -27.66
CA ALA A 95 -16.75 5.82 -27.46
C ALA A 95 -16.33 5.97 -26.00
N TYR A 96 -17.27 5.93 -25.03
CA TYR A 96 -16.97 6.26 -23.63
C TYR A 96 -15.85 5.44 -23.02
N SER A 97 -15.81 4.15 -23.32
CA SER A 97 -14.80 3.24 -22.76
C SER A 97 -13.38 3.60 -23.22
N LYS A 98 -13.20 3.88 -24.51
CA LYS A 98 -11.90 4.31 -25.07
C LYS A 98 -11.46 5.66 -24.50
N VAL A 99 -12.39 6.61 -24.45
CA VAL A 99 -12.12 7.97 -23.96
C VAL A 99 -11.71 7.93 -22.48
N CYS A 100 -12.46 7.24 -21.64
CA CYS A 100 -12.13 7.12 -20.22
C CYS A 100 -10.80 6.39 -19.99
N LEU A 101 -10.51 5.35 -20.75
CA LEU A 101 -9.22 4.66 -20.70
C LEU A 101 -8.07 5.61 -21.07
N TYR A 102 -8.23 6.39 -22.13
CA TYR A 102 -7.24 7.37 -22.55
C TYR A 102 -7.00 8.45 -21.51
N LEU A 103 -8.08 9.10 -21.01
CA LEU A 103 -7.98 10.13 -19.96
C LEU A 103 -7.29 9.60 -18.71
N THR A 104 -7.66 8.41 -18.26
CA THR A 104 -7.07 7.78 -17.07
C THR A 104 -5.59 7.48 -17.29
N SER A 105 -5.19 7.07 -18.48
CA SER A 105 -3.78 6.82 -18.82
C SER A 105 -2.92 8.08 -18.84
N CYS A 106 -3.51 9.25 -19.08
CA CYS A 106 -2.81 10.53 -19.09
C CYS A 106 -2.54 11.09 -17.68
N VAL A 107 -3.26 10.63 -16.67
CA VAL A 107 -3.22 11.20 -15.30
C VAL A 107 -1.80 11.27 -14.73
N SER A 108 -0.99 10.24 -14.91
CA SER A 108 0.38 10.20 -14.38
C SER A 108 1.37 11.12 -15.09
N TYR A 109 0.98 11.72 -16.20
CA TYR A 109 1.86 12.55 -17.03
C TYR A 109 1.54 14.03 -17.00
N VAL A 110 0.52 14.43 -16.27
CA VAL A 110 0.10 15.82 -16.10
C VAL A 110 0.17 16.24 -14.62
N PRO A 111 0.52 17.50 -14.34
CA PRO A 111 0.60 17.99 -12.96
C PRO A 111 -0.77 18.21 -12.32
N GLU A 112 -0.80 18.50 -11.04
CA GLU A 112 -1.95 19.08 -10.36
C GLU A 112 -2.16 20.52 -10.86
N PRO A 113 -3.40 20.99 -11.08
CA PRO A 113 -4.69 20.30 -10.84
C PRO A 113 -5.24 19.53 -12.06
N GLU A 114 -4.53 19.48 -13.17
CA GLU A 114 -5.01 18.88 -14.42
C GLU A 114 -5.27 17.37 -14.29
N ASN A 115 -4.42 16.65 -13.55
CA ASN A 115 -4.60 15.21 -13.28
C ASN A 115 -5.95 14.92 -12.58
N SER A 116 -6.32 15.71 -11.59
CA SER A 116 -7.62 15.61 -10.91
C SER A 116 -8.78 15.96 -11.86
N ALA A 117 -8.60 16.92 -12.74
CA ALA A 117 -9.60 17.28 -13.76
C ALA A 117 -9.85 16.15 -14.74
N LEU A 118 -8.81 15.42 -15.17
CA LEU A 118 -8.94 14.23 -16.01
C LEU A 118 -9.77 13.13 -15.34
N LEU A 119 -9.48 12.83 -14.09
CA LEU A 119 -10.21 11.82 -13.32
C LEU A 119 -11.68 12.21 -13.13
N ARG A 120 -11.95 13.46 -12.80
CA ARG A 120 -13.34 13.96 -12.63
C ARG A 120 -14.12 13.92 -13.94
N CYS A 121 -13.49 14.25 -15.06
CA CYS A 121 -14.14 14.16 -16.38
C CYS A 121 -14.47 12.70 -16.72
N ALA A 122 -13.54 11.79 -16.57
CA ALA A 122 -13.76 10.36 -16.82
C ALA A 122 -14.85 9.79 -15.90
N LEU A 123 -14.86 10.18 -14.64
CA LEU A 123 -15.87 9.79 -13.66
C LEU A 123 -17.28 10.29 -14.08
N SER A 124 -17.40 11.54 -14.50
CA SER A 124 -18.68 12.12 -14.99
C SER A 124 -19.20 11.34 -16.20
N ILE A 125 -18.31 10.98 -17.13
CA ILE A 125 -18.65 10.16 -18.30
C ILE A 125 -19.17 8.78 -17.88
N PHE A 126 -18.49 8.10 -16.96
CA PHE A 126 -18.95 6.81 -16.46
C PHE A 126 -20.31 6.90 -15.76
N ARG A 127 -20.57 7.95 -14.99
CA ARG A 127 -21.90 8.20 -14.38
C ARG A 127 -23.00 8.41 -15.42
N LYS A 128 -22.71 9.14 -16.49
CA LYS A 128 -23.65 9.36 -17.62
C LYS A 128 -24.13 8.03 -18.21
N PHE A 129 -23.26 7.04 -18.30
CA PHE A 129 -23.56 5.72 -18.85
C PHE A 129 -23.90 4.67 -17.77
N ASN A 130 -24.18 5.08 -16.54
CA ASN A 130 -24.52 4.21 -15.41
C ASN A 130 -23.45 3.14 -15.10
N ARG A 131 -22.17 3.47 -15.29
CA ARG A 131 -21.05 2.61 -15.00
C ARG A 131 -20.50 2.91 -13.61
N TYR A 132 -21.27 2.57 -12.58
CA TYR A 132 -20.96 2.88 -11.18
C TYR A 132 -19.69 2.23 -10.63
N PRO A 133 -19.34 0.98 -10.92
CA PRO A 133 -18.07 0.40 -10.48
C PRO A 133 -16.85 1.16 -10.98
N GLU A 134 -16.84 1.55 -12.25
CA GLU A 134 -15.75 2.34 -12.84
C GLU A 134 -15.70 3.75 -12.25
N ALA A 135 -16.85 4.38 -12.07
CA ALA A 135 -16.94 5.71 -11.45
C ALA A 135 -16.44 5.69 -10.01
N LEU A 136 -16.82 4.67 -9.22
CA LEU A 136 -16.33 4.51 -7.86
C LEU A 136 -14.81 4.37 -7.80
N ARG A 137 -14.22 3.58 -8.68
CA ARG A 137 -12.77 3.41 -8.72
C ARG A 137 -12.05 4.74 -8.90
N LEU A 138 -12.53 5.60 -9.79
CA LEU A 138 -11.97 6.93 -10.00
C LEU A 138 -12.17 7.86 -8.80
N ALA A 139 -13.32 7.77 -8.12
CA ALA A 139 -13.56 8.51 -6.89
C ALA A 139 -12.61 8.08 -5.76
N LEU A 140 -12.31 6.78 -5.66
CA LEU A 140 -11.32 6.27 -4.72
C LEU A 140 -9.89 6.71 -5.08
N MET A 141 -9.55 6.80 -6.36
CA MET A 141 -8.28 7.37 -6.81
C MET A 141 -8.13 8.85 -6.43
N LEU A 142 -9.22 9.62 -6.51
CA LEU A 142 -9.27 11.01 -6.06
C LEU A 142 -9.23 11.16 -4.54
N ASN A 143 -9.47 10.08 -3.81
CA ASN A 143 -9.61 10.09 -2.34
C ASN A 143 -10.66 11.12 -1.85
N ASP A 144 -11.76 11.25 -2.58
CA ASP A 144 -12.88 12.13 -2.30
C ASP A 144 -14.04 11.31 -1.74
N MET A 145 -14.16 11.26 -0.41
CA MET A 145 -15.14 10.40 0.27
C MET A 145 -16.57 10.90 0.10
N GLU A 146 -16.81 12.19 -0.06
CA GLU A 146 -18.12 12.74 -0.34
C GLU A 146 -18.62 12.26 -1.72
N LEU A 147 -17.73 12.27 -2.70
CA LEU A 147 -18.01 11.77 -4.04
C LEU A 147 -18.24 10.26 -4.06
N VAL A 148 -17.49 9.50 -3.27
CA VAL A 148 -17.68 8.05 -3.09
C VAL A 148 -19.07 7.75 -2.53
N GLU A 149 -19.49 8.46 -1.51
CA GLU A 149 -20.82 8.31 -0.91
C GLU A 149 -21.94 8.71 -1.90
N ASP A 150 -21.76 9.79 -2.63
CA ASP A 150 -22.73 10.25 -3.64
C ASP A 150 -22.89 9.20 -4.77
N ILE A 151 -21.81 8.62 -5.26
CA ILE A 151 -21.86 7.56 -6.28
C ILE A 151 -22.59 6.33 -5.75
N PHE A 152 -22.26 5.90 -4.52
CA PHE A 152 -22.90 4.75 -3.90
C PHE A 152 -24.39 4.94 -3.71
N THR A 153 -24.83 6.07 -3.17
CA THR A 153 -26.23 6.38 -2.90
C THR A 153 -27.04 6.67 -4.15
N SER A 154 -26.43 7.17 -5.21
CA SER A 154 -27.10 7.45 -6.49
C SER A 154 -27.31 6.20 -7.34
N CYS A 155 -26.72 5.07 -7.01
CA CYS A 155 -26.89 3.82 -7.73
C CYS A 155 -28.29 3.24 -7.46
N LYS A 156 -29.10 3.09 -8.52
CA LYS A 156 -30.49 2.62 -8.43
C LYS A 156 -30.61 1.10 -8.55
N ASP A 157 -29.62 0.43 -9.12
CA ASP A 157 -29.61 -1.02 -9.25
C ASP A 157 -28.94 -1.61 -8.00
N VAL A 158 -29.71 -2.28 -7.15
CA VAL A 158 -29.24 -2.84 -5.88
C VAL A 158 -28.13 -3.87 -6.08
N VAL A 159 -28.18 -4.66 -7.14
CA VAL A 159 -27.13 -5.68 -7.41
C VAL A 159 -25.80 -5.01 -7.77
N ILE A 160 -25.85 -3.97 -8.60
CA ILE A 160 -24.66 -3.15 -8.90
C ILE A 160 -24.16 -2.45 -7.62
N GLN A 161 -25.07 -1.99 -6.77
CA GLN A 161 -24.72 -1.38 -5.49
C GLN A 161 -24.03 -2.39 -4.56
N LYS A 162 -24.43 -3.66 -4.56
CA LYS A 162 -23.71 -4.75 -3.85
C LYS A 162 -22.30 -4.96 -4.42
N GLN A 163 -22.15 -4.91 -5.75
CA GLN A 163 -20.81 -4.99 -6.37
C GLN A 163 -19.92 -3.80 -5.96
N VAL A 164 -20.48 -2.61 -5.92
CA VAL A 164 -19.79 -1.40 -5.43
C VAL A 164 -19.42 -1.55 -3.95
N ALA A 165 -20.30 -2.14 -3.13
CA ALA A 165 -20.02 -2.43 -1.73
C ALA A 165 -18.84 -3.41 -1.54
N PHE A 166 -18.69 -4.43 -2.38
CA PHE A 166 -17.51 -5.30 -2.41
C PHE A 166 -16.23 -4.53 -2.70
N MET A 167 -16.25 -3.59 -3.62
CA MET A 167 -15.11 -2.74 -3.94
C MET A 167 -14.74 -1.83 -2.76
N LEU A 168 -15.73 -1.26 -2.09
CA LEU A 168 -15.52 -0.46 -0.88
C LEU A 168 -14.90 -1.28 0.25
N GLY A 169 -15.42 -2.47 0.51
CA GLY A 169 -14.86 -3.38 1.51
C GLY A 169 -13.41 -3.77 1.21
N ARG A 170 -13.09 -4.03 -0.05
CA ARG A 170 -11.70 -4.33 -0.47
C ARG A 170 -10.75 -3.15 -0.24
N HIS A 171 -11.21 -1.94 -0.46
CA HIS A 171 -10.40 -0.73 -0.26
C HIS A 171 -10.35 -0.26 1.21
N GLY A 172 -11.13 -0.89 2.08
CA GLY A 172 -11.19 -0.56 3.50
C GLY A 172 -12.08 0.64 3.83
N VAL A 173 -13.02 0.98 2.94
CA VAL A 173 -14.01 2.05 3.14
C VAL A 173 -15.32 1.44 3.62
N PHE A 174 -15.84 1.96 4.73
CA PHE A 174 -17.14 1.61 5.27
C PHE A 174 -18.03 2.85 5.32
N LEU A 175 -19.15 2.82 4.60
CA LEU A 175 -20.15 3.88 4.63
C LEU A 175 -21.26 3.53 5.63
N GLU A 176 -21.61 4.46 6.50
CA GLU A 176 -22.76 4.32 7.38
C GLU A 176 -24.05 4.58 6.59
N LEU A 177 -24.87 3.55 6.48
CA LEU A 177 -26.13 3.61 5.73
C LEU A 177 -27.30 3.78 6.68
N ASN A 178 -28.37 4.44 6.19
CA ASN A 178 -29.64 4.49 6.89
C ASN A 178 -30.40 3.16 6.70
N GLU A 179 -31.14 2.75 7.71
CA GLU A 179 -31.96 1.51 7.68
C GLU A 179 -33.05 1.53 6.57
N ASP A 180 -33.37 2.71 6.05
CA ASP A 180 -34.34 2.89 4.96
C ASP A 180 -33.78 2.51 3.57
N VAL A 181 -32.49 2.21 3.44
CA VAL A 181 -31.85 1.80 2.19
C VAL A 181 -32.27 0.38 1.86
N GLU A 182 -32.63 0.14 0.59
CA GLU A 182 -32.95 -1.22 0.13
C GLU A 182 -31.76 -2.17 0.33
N ASP A 183 -32.02 -3.36 0.84
CA ASP A 183 -31.01 -4.38 1.21
C ASP A 183 -29.90 -3.85 2.16
N TYR A 184 -30.25 -2.96 3.06
CA TYR A 184 -29.33 -2.36 4.04
C TYR A 184 -28.44 -3.38 4.76
N GLU A 185 -29.02 -4.49 5.21
CA GLU A 185 -28.29 -5.54 5.93
C GLU A 185 -27.20 -6.17 5.05
N ASP A 186 -27.56 -6.58 3.83
CA ASP A 186 -26.60 -7.16 2.88
C ASP A 186 -25.48 -6.20 2.52
N LEU A 187 -25.80 -4.95 2.24
CA LEU A 187 -24.80 -3.92 1.90
C LEU A 187 -23.83 -3.67 3.05
N THR A 188 -24.34 -3.60 4.28
CA THR A 188 -23.52 -3.42 5.49
C THR A 188 -22.60 -4.60 5.74
N GLU A 189 -23.10 -5.82 5.60
CA GLU A 189 -22.29 -7.04 5.73
C GLU A 189 -21.19 -7.10 4.69
N ILE A 190 -21.48 -6.77 3.43
CA ILE A 190 -20.50 -6.76 2.34
C ILE A 190 -19.36 -5.77 2.63
N MET A 191 -19.69 -4.53 2.98
CA MET A 191 -18.68 -3.51 3.30
C MET A 191 -17.87 -3.86 4.54
N SER A 192 -18.45 -4.62 5.48
CA SER A 192 -17.77 -5.08 6.69
C SER A 192 -16.77 -6.22 6.47
N ASN A 193 -16.71 -6.82 5.30
CA ASN A 193 -15.89 -8.00 4.98
C ASN A 193 -16.19 -9.25 5.84
N VAL A 194 -17.37 -9.38 6.36
CA VAL A 194 -17.78 -10.54 7.20
C VAL A 194 -17.62 -11.86 6.45
N GLN A 195 -17.87 -11.86 5.16
CA GLN A 195 -17.75 -13.04 4.28
C GLN A 195 -16.31 -13.42 3.90
N LEU A 196 -15.32 -12.59 4.22
CA LEU A 196 -13.93 -12.78 3.78
C LEU A 196 -13.34 -14.09 4.30
N ASN A 197 -13.48 -14.35 5.60
CA ASN A 197 -12.95 -15.56 6.23
C ASN A 197 -13.55 -16.85 5.60
N SER A 198 -14.86 -16.93 5.48
CA SER A 198 -15.55 -18.12 4.96
C SER A 198 -15.18 -18.41 3.50
N ASN A 199 -15.10 -17.37 2.67
CA ASN A 199 -14.72 -17.53 1.25
C ASN A 199 -13.24 -17.86 1.10
N PHE A 200 -12.37 -17.30 1.92
CA PHE A 200 -10.95 -17.66 1.94
C PHE A 200 -10.75 -19.14 2.32
N LEU A 201 -11.43 -19.62 3.35
CA LEU A 201 -11.34 -21.02 3.75
C LEU A 201 -11.98 -21.97 2.72
N ALA A 202 -13.02 -21.54 2.01
CA ALA A 202 -13.59 -22.31 0.89
C ALA A 202 -12.55 -22.49 -0.23
N LEU A 203 -11.83 -21.41 -0.61
CA LEU A 203 -10.73 -21.51 -1.55
C LEU A 203 -9.62 -22.45 -1.05
N ALA A 204 -9.27 -22.37 0.21
CA ALA A 204 -8.22 -23.20 0.80
C ALA A 204 -8.59 -24.71 0.75
N ARG A 205 -9.87 -25.04 0.92
CA ARG A 205 -10.38 -26.42 0.76
C ARG A 205 -10.31 -26.88 -0.69
N GLU A 206 -10.70 -26.03 -1.65
CA GLU A 206 -10.59 -26.35 -3.08
C GLU A 206 -9.14 -26.59 -3.51
N LEU A 207 -8.19 -25.90 -2.91
CA LEU A 207 -6.76 -26.07 -3.17
C LEU A 207 -6.11 -27.21 -2.37
N ASP A 208 -6.84 -27.85 -1.48
CA ASP A 208 -6.35 -28.91 -0.57
C ASP A 208 -5.14 -28.49 0.26
N ILE A 209 -5.18 -27.29 0.82
CA ILE A 209 -4.08 -26.70 1.62
C ILE A 209 -4.47 -26.41 3.08
N MET A 210 -5.54 -26.99 3.57
CA MET A 210 -6.01 -26.75 4.94
C MET A 210 -5.08 -27.29 6.02
N GLU A 211 -4.28 -28.31 5.72
CA GLU A 211 -3.37 -28.90 6.72
C GLU A 211 -2.40 -27.89 7.28
N PRO A 212 -2.32 -27.71 8.62
CA PRO A 212 -1.36 -26.81 9.23
C PRO A 212 0.08 -27.19 8.95
N LYS A 213 0.93 -26.19 8.71
CA LYS A 213 2.37 -26.36 8.55
C LYS A 213 3.11 -25.92 9.81
N VAL A 214 4.18 -26.63 10.15
CA VAL A 214 5.09 -26.26 11.23
C VAL A 214 6.34 -25.56 10.67
N PRO A 215 7.08 -24.78 11.47
CA PRO A 215 8.30 -24.13 11.00
C PRO A 215 9.31 -25.07 10.35
N GLU A 216 9.45 -26.28 10.85
CA GLU A 216 10.36 -27.32 10.31
C GLU A 216 10.00 -27.70 8.87
N ASP A 217 8.72 -27.72 8.52
CA ASP A 217 8.25 -27.99 7.16
C ASP A 217 8.70 -26.88 6.17
N ILE A 218 8.85 -25.66 6.68
CA ILE A 218 9.27 -24.49 5.90
C ILE A 218 10.80 -24.43 5.80
N TYR A 219 11.50 -24.67 6.91
CA TYR A 219 12.96 -24.63 6.95
C TYR A 219 13.60 -25.72 6.12
N LYS A 220 13.00 -26.91 6.11
CA LYS A 220 13.51 -28.11 5.40
C LYS A 220 14.98 -28.37 5.72
N THR A 221 15.33 -28.36 7.01
CA THR A 221 16.70 -28.51 7.50
C THR A 221 17.36 -29.82 7.04
N HIS A 222 16.58 -30.84 6.74
CA HIS A 222 17.08 -32.12 6.18
C HIS A 222 17.65 -31.97 4.75
N LEU A 223 17.29 -30.89 4.03
CA LEU A 223 17.87 -30.56 2.72
C LEU A 223 19.11 -29.67 2.84
N GLU A 224 19.38 -29.15 4.03
CA GLU A 224 20.61 -28.45 4.30
C GLU A 224 21.76 -29.49 4.31
N ASN A 225 22.74 -29.32 3.42
CA ASN A 225 23.88 -30.24 3.33
C ASN A 225 24.74 -30.16 4.58
N ASN A 226 24.44 -30.96 5.59
CA ASN A 226 25.23 -31.11 6.79
C ASN A 226 26.57 -31.82 6.49
N ARG A 227 27.46 -31.18 5.75
CA ARG A 227 28.82 -31.68 5.50
C ARG A 227 29.78 -31.42 6.66
N PHE A 228 29.40 -30.68 7.67
CA PHE A 228 30.19 -30.47 8.87
C PHE A 228 29.36 -30.77 10.11
N GLY A 229 29.72 -31.80 10.82
CA GLY A 229 29.14 -32.14 12.11
C GLY A 229 29.07 -30.90 13.01
N SER A 230 27.89 -30.51 13.40
CA SER A 230 27.69 -29.40 14.31
C SER A 230 28.20 -29.78 15.70
N THR A 231 29.40 -29.43 15.99
CA THR A 231 29.81 -29.22 17.37
C THR A 231 29.10 -27.97 17.85
N GLY A 232 28.13 -28.18 18.75
CA GLY A 232 27.18 -27.20 19.22
C GLY A 232 27.78 -25.84 19.57
N SER A 233 27.58 -24.85 18.72
CA SER A 233 27.48 -23.49 19.20
C SER A 233 26.08 -23.34 19.81
N GLN A 234 26.00 -22.87 21.05
CA GLN A 234 24.75 -22.52 21.69
C GLN A 234 24.10 -21.40 20.86
N ILE A 235 23.24 -21.79 19.95
CA ILE A 235 22.33 -20.85 19.26
C ILE A 235 21.42 -20.31 20.34
N ASP A 236 21.18 -19.00 20.37
CA ASP A 236 20.24 -18.40 21.28
C ASP A 236 18.83 -19.01 21.03
N SER A 237 18.47 -19.96 21.90
CA SER A 237 17.20 -20.69 21.76
C SER A 237 15.99 -19.79 21.87
N ALA A 238 16.07 -18.71 22.65
CA ALA A 238 14.97 -17.74 22.78
C ALA A 238 14.70 -17.01 21.46
N ARG A 239 15.75 -16.58 20.76
CA ARG A 239 15.63 -15.92 19.45
C ARG A 239 15.11 -16.89 18.38
N MET A 240 15.54 -18.13 18.40
CA MET A 240 15.04 -19.14 17.46
C MET A 240 13.60 -19.53 17.73
N ASN A 241 13.16 -19.60 18.98
CA ASN A 241 11.76 -19.81 19.32
C ASN A 241 10.89 -18.62 18.88
N LEU A 242 11.38 -17.40 19.02
CA LEU A 242 10.71 -16.20 18.52
C LEU A 242 10.55 -16.26 17.00
N ALA A 243 11.60 -16.60 16.27
CA ALA A 243 11.56 -16.78 14.82
C ALA A 243 10.52 -17.83 14.43
N SER A 244 10.49 -18.98 15.12
CA SER A 244 9.52 -20.04 14.88
C SER A 244 8.08 -19.58 15.14
N SER A 245 7.85 -18.74 16.13
CA SER A 245 6.53 -18.15 16.39
C SER A 245 6.05 -17.28 15.25
N PHE A 246 6.90 -16.41 14.72
CA PHE A 246 6.58 -15.60 13.56
C PHE A 246 6.36 -16.44 12.30
N VAL A 247 7.21 -17.42 12.02
CA VAL A 247 7.07 -18.32 10.86
C VAL A 247 5.75 -19.08 10.91
N ASN A 248 5.44 -19.67 12.08
CA ASN A 248 4.18 -20.37 12.29
C ASN A 248 2.96 -19.46 12.04
N GLY A 249 3.02 -18.23 12.54
CA GLY A 249 1.98 -17.23 12.30
C GLY A 249 1.86 -16.82 10.84
N PHE A 250 2.95 -16.53 10.16
CA PHE A 250 2.94 -16.15 8.75
C PHE A 250 2.42 -17.27 7.84
N VAL A 251 2.91 -18.47 8.02
CA VAL A 251 2.54 -19.60 7.14
C VAL A 251 1.09 -20.01 7.33
N ASN A 252 0.59 -20.04 8.57
CA ASN A 252 -0.78 -20.45 8.88
C ASN A 252 -1.74 -19.24 8.98
N ALA A 253 -1.34 -18.05 8.54
CA ALA A 253 -2.16 -16.84 8.61
C ALA A 253 -3.52 -17.04 7.95
N ALA A 254 -4.59 -16.67 8.64
CA ALA A 254 -5.99 -16.76 8.25
C ALA A 254 -6.57 -18.20 8.09
N PHE A 255 -5.81 -19.25 8.36
CA PHE A 255 -6.30 -20.63 8.26
C PHE A 255 -7.06 -21.10 9.50
N GLY A 256 -7.00 -20.38 10.60
CA GLY A 256 -7.75 -20.65 11.83
C GLY A 256 -7.23 -21.80 12.68
N GLN A 257 -6.18 -22.48 12.24
CA GLN A 257 -5.59 -23.61 12.95
C GLN A 257 -4.08 -23.72 12.73
N ASP A 258 -3.38 -24.21 13.75
CA ASP A 258 -1.96 -24.51 13.72
C ASP A 258 -1.62 -25.66 14.67
N LYS A 259 -0.37 -26.09 14.69
CA LYS A 259 0.11 -27.18 15.58
C LYS A 259 0.82 -26.69 16.84
N LEU A 260 0.98 -25.37 17.05
CA LEU A 260 1.71 -24.82 18.18
C LEU A 260 0.83 -24.13 19.23
N LEU A 261 -0.22 -23.41 18.81
CA LEU A 261 -0.95 -22.47 19.66
C LEU A 261 -2.44 -22.82 19.86
N THR A 262 -3.12 -23.38 18.87
CA THR A 262 -4.56 -23.59 18.94
C THR A 262 -5.00 -24.73 19.84
N GLU A 263 -4.22 -25.78 20.01
CA GLU A 263 -4.53 -26.90 20.90
C GLU A 263 -4.03 -26.66 22.34
N ASP A 264 -2.72 -26.63 22.55
CA ASP A 264 -2.09 -26.38 23.86
C ASP A 264 -0.96 -25.35 23.73
N GLY A 265 -1.34 -24.09 23.56
CA GLY A 265 -0.42 -22.97 23.35
C GLY A 265 0.47 -22.64 24.55
N ASN A 266 0.05 -22.96 25.76
CA ASN A 266 0.87 -22.66 26.96
C ASN A 266 2.23 -23.33 26.91
N LYS A 267 2.30 -24.57 26.48
CA LYS A 267 3.57 -25.31 26.32
C LYS A 267 4.53 -24.60 25.37
N TRP A 268 4.04 -24.00 24.30
CA TRP A 268 4.86 -23.26 23.35
C TRP A 268 5.21 -21.84 23.86
N LEU A 269 4.25 -21.12 24.44
CA LEU A 269 4.45 -19.75 24.91
C LEU A 269 5.53 -19.69 26.00
N TYR A 270 5.54 -20.63 26.94
CA TYR A 270 6.55 -20.68 28.00
C TYR A 270 7.96 -21.13 27.53
N LYS A 271 8.13 -21.55 26.27
CA LYS A 271 9.45 -21.70 25.66
C LYS A 271 10.08 -20.39 25.22
N ASN A 272 9.28 -19.33 25.10
CA ASN A 272 9.72 -17.98 24.81
C ASN A 272 10.01 -17.22 26.10
N LYS A 273 10.69 -16.08 26.01
CA LYS A 273 11.05 -15.25 27.17
C LYS A 273 10.58 -13.81 26.97
N ASP A 274 10.02 -13.20 28.02
CA ASP A 274 9.68 -11.78 28.06
C ASP A 274 8.93 -11.28 26.80
N HIS A 275 9.50 -10.36 26.04
CA HIS A 275 8.92 -9.83 24.81
C HIS A 275 8.66 -10.88 23.73
N GLY A 276 9.42 -11.98 23.75
CA GLY A 276 9.17 -13.14 22.89
C GLY A 276 7.85 -13.83 23.20
N MET A 277 7.43 -13.89 24.46
CA MET A 277 6.10 -14.37 24.86
C MET A 277 4.98 -13.49 24.28
N LEU A 278 5.18 -12.15 24.31
CA LEU A 278 4.24 -11.20 23.73
C LEU A 278 4.03 -11.46 22.25
N SER A 279 5.11 -11.52 21.49
CA SER A 279 5.02 -11.74 20.04
C SER A 279 4.50 -13.14 19.70
N ALA A 280 4.87 -14.16 20.46
CA ALA A 280 4.35 -15.51 20.28
C ALA A 280 2.84 -15.60 20.56
N ALA A 281 2.35 -14.97 21.62
CA ALA A 281 0.91 -14.89 21.90
C ALA A 281 0.15 -14.09 20.84
N ALA A 282 0.72 -12.98 20.37
CA ALA A 282 0.13 -12.16 19.34
C ALA A 282 0.04 -12.89 17.98
N SER A 283 0.92 -13.83 17.69
CA SER A 283 0.88 -14.63 16.46
C SER A 283 -0.41 -15.45 16.32
N LEU A 284 -1.08 -15.76 17.42
CA LEU A 284 -2.39 -16.42 17.41
C LEU A 284 -3.44 -15.58 16.68
N GLY A 285 -3.40 -14.25 16.86
CA GLY A 285 -4.30 -13.34 16.12
C GLY A 285 -4.09 -13.41 14.62
N MET A 286 -2.87 -13.62 14.15
CA MET A 286 -2.56 -13.79 12.74
C MET A 286 -3.07 -15.11 12.18
N ILE A 287 -2.97 -16.20 12.93
CA ILE A 287 -3.54 -17.51 12.57
C ILE A 287 -5.07 -17.42 12.44
N LEU A 288 -5.71 -16.70 13.34
CA LEU A 288 -7.16 -16.51 13.42
C LEU A 288 -7.66 -15.28 12.63
N LEU A 289 -6.82 -14.69 11.81
CA LEU A 289 -7.11 -13.45 11.08
C LEU A 289 -8.45 -13.55 10.34
N TRP A 290 -9.28 -12.51 10.48
CA TRP A 290 -10.63 -12.32 9.92
C TRP A 290 -11.75 -13.15 10.54
N ASP A 291 -11.45 -14.17 11.32
CA ASP A 291 -12.46 -14.93 12.09
C ASP A 291 -12.66 -14.30 13.46
N VAL A 292 -13.47 -13.24 13.51
CA VAL A 292 -13.62 -12.43 14.73
C VAL A 292 -14.23 -13.26 15.87
N ASP A 293 -15.36 -13.89 15.67
CA ASP A 293 -16.08 -14.61 16.72
C ASP A 293 -15.34 -15.86 17.19
N GLY A 294 -14.95 -16.72 16.27
CA GLY A 294 -14.19 -17.93 16.58
C GLY A 294 -12.80 -17.62 17.11
N GLY A 295 -12.15 -16.60 16.57
CA GLY A 295 -10.83 -16.17 16.98
C GLY A 295 -10.79 -15.59 18.37
N LEU A 296 -11.68 -14.68 18.71
CA LEU A 296 -11.77 -14.11 20.06
C LEU A 296 -12.06 -15.17 21.13
N THR A 297 -12.87 -16.18 20.82
CA THR A 297 -13.13 -17.31 21.72
C THR A 297 -11.84 -18.08 22.02
N GLN A 298 -10.98 -18.29 21.05
CA GLN A 298 -9.70 -19.00 21.25
C GLN A 298 -8.65 -18.13 21.97
N ILE A 299 -8.66 -16.82 21.75
CA ILE A 299 -7.73 -15.88 22.40
C ILE A 299 -8.11 -15.65 23.88
N ASP A 300 -9.38 -15.74 24.23
CA ASP A 300 -9.92 -15.40 25.55
C ASP A 300 -9.16 -16.06 26.70
N LYS A 301 -8.79 -17.34 26.56
CA LYS A 301 -8.04 -18.07 27.59
C LYS A 301 -6.69 -17.42 27.97
N TYR A 302 -6.06 -16.69 27.04
CA TYR A 302 -4.76 -16.03 27.28
C TYR A 302 -4.94 -14.62 27.89
N LEU A 303 -6.12 -14.02 27.80
CA LEU A 303 -6.42 -12.75 28.44
C LEU A 303 -6.43 -12.84 29.97
N TYR A 304 -6.57 -14.03 30.51
CA TYR A 304 -6.54 -14.30 31.95
C TYR A 304 -5.18 -14.85 32.44
N SER A 305 -4.16 -14.83 31.61
CA SER A 305 -2.82 -15.25 31.98
C SER A 305 -2.25 -14.41 33.13
N SER A 306 -1.52 -15.04 34.02
CA SER A 306 -0.76 -14.35 35.07
C SER A 306 0.51 -13.66 34.56
N GLU A 307 0.98 -14.03 33.36
CA GLU A 307 2.14 -13.43 32.71
C GLU A 307 1.73 -12.21 31.89
N ASP A 308 2.22 -11.03 32.27
CA ASP A 308 1.90 -9.77 31.61
C ASP A 308 2.23 -9.78 30.12
N TYR A 309 3.33 -10.41 29.71
CA TYR A 309 3.71 -10.52 28.30
C TYR A 309 2.73 -11.35 27.49
N ILE A 310 2.28 -12.49 28.00
CA ILE A 310 1.28 -13.33 27.32
C ILE A 310 -0.06 -12.59 27.22
N LYS A 311 -0.48 -11.94 28.29
CA LYS A 311 -1.71 -11.15 28.31
C LYS A 311 -1.66 -9.98 27.33
N SER A 312 -0.56 -9.25 27.29
CA SER A 312 -0.34 -8.18 26.31
C SER A 312 -0.35 -8.69 24.86
N GLY A 313 0.30 -9.81 24.59
CA GLY A 313 0.25 -10.48 23.29
C GLY A 313 -1.16 -10.91 22.90
N ALA A 314 -1.96 -11.40 23.86
CA ALA A 314 -3.37 -11.74 23.63
C ALA A 314 -4.22 -10.50 23.31
N LEU A 315 -3.97 -9.37 23.99
CA LEU A 315 -4.63 -8.09 23.66
C LEU A 315 -4.28 -7.64 22.22
N LEU A 316 -3.03 -7.74 21.85
CA LEU A 316 -2.59 -7.45 20.47
C LEU A 316 -3.26 -8.42 19.46
N ALA A 317 -3.37 -9.70 19.80
CA ALA A 317 -4.06 -10.71 18.97
C ALA A 317 -5.54 -10.35 18.75
N CYS A 318 -6.24 -9.85 19.76
CA CYS A 318 -7.60 -9.35 19.62
C CYS A 318 -7.70 -8.22 18.59
N GLY A 319 -6.73 -7.32 18.57
CA GLY A 319 -6.64 -6.28 17.56
C GLY A 319 -6.35 -6.83 16.15
N ILE A 320 -5.42 -7.76 16.03
CA ILE A 320 -5.03 -8.40 14.77
C ILE A 320 -6.20 -9.11 14.10
N VAL A 321 -6.96 -9.91 14.86
CA VAL A 321 -8.13 -10.65 14.35
C VAL A 321 -9.17 -9.74 13.70
N ASN A 322 -9.34 -8.53 14.24
CA ASN A 322 -10.29 -7.54 13.74
C ASN A 322 -9.75 -6.69 12.57
N SER A 323 -8.51 -6.89 12.14
CA SER A 323 -7.92 -6.09 11.05
C SER A 323 -8.62 -6.35 9.73
N GLY A 324 -9.14 -5.29 9.12
CA GLY A 324 -9.84 -5.36 7.82
C GLY A 324 -11.26 -5.91 7.87
N VAL A 325 -11.77 -6.29 9.04
CA VAL A 325 -13.15 -6.78 9.24
C VAL A 325 -13.82 -5.93 10.30
N ARG A 326 -14.97 -5.34 9.97
CA ARG A 326 -15.77 -4.57 10.92
C ARG A 326 -16.83 -5.46 11.54
N ASN A 327 -16.96 -5.39 12.86
CA ASN A 327 -18.02 -6.06 13.64
C ASN A 327 -18.86 -5.01 14.36
N GLU A 328 -20.19 -5.13 14.31
CA GLU A 328 -21.11 -4.16 14.90
C GLU A 328 -20.96 -4.01 16.42
N CYS A 329 -20.54 -5.08 17.10
CA CYS A 329 -20.33 -5.07 18.55
C CYS A 329 -19.01 -4.40 18.96
N ASP A 330 -18.15 -3.97 18.03
CA ASP A 330 -16.83 -3.40 18.30
C ASP A 330 -16.03 -4.18 19.37
N PRO A 331 -15.80 -5.48 19.21
CA PRO A 331 -15.23 -6.29 20.27
C PRO A 331 -13.79 -5.87 20.62
N ALA A 332 -13.01 -5.39 19.66
CA ALA A 332 -11.67 -4.89 19.94
C ALA A 332 -11.69 -3.67 20.85
N LEU A 333 -12.55 -2.70 20.59
CA LEU A 333 -12.70 -1.53 21.47
C LEU A 333 -13.15 -1.92 22.86
N ALA A 334 -14.14 -2.82 22.97
CA ALA A 334 -14.66 -3.29 24.24
C ALA A 334 -13.60 -4.03 25.08
N LEU A 335 -12.76 -4.86 24.45
CA LEU A 335 -11.75 -5.65 25.14
C LEU A 335 -10.46 -4.86 25.47
N LEU A 336 -10.08 -3.90 24.65
CA LEU A 336 -8.78 -3.24 24.73
C LEU A 336 -8.83 -1.88 25.43
N SER A 337 -9.97 -1.20 25.49
CA SER A 337 -10.09 0.18 26.01
C SER A 337 -9.60 0.33 27.45
N ASP A 338 -9.88 -0.62 28.32
CA ASP A 338 -9.50 -0.56 29.74
C ASP A 338 -7.98 -0.66 29.98
N TYR A 339 -7.24 -1.19 28.98
CA TYR A 339 -5.79 -1.38 29.07
C TYR A 339 -4.97 -0.22 28.51
N VAL A 340 -5.59 0.75 27.84
CA VAL A 340 -4.91 1.92 27.25
C VAL A 340 -4.21 2.76 28.32
N LEU A 341 -4.79 2.91 29.49
CA LEU A 341 -4.25 3.63 30.66
C LEU A 341 -3.78 2.71 31.79
N HIS A 342 -3.53 1.44 31.48
CA HIS A 342 -3.07 0.46 32.47
C HIS A 342 -1.72 0.85 33.08
N SER A 343 -1.44 0.41 34.31
CA SER A 343 -0.18 0.70 35.00
C SER A 343 1.06 0.06 34.38
N SER A 344 0.89 -1.05 33.67
CA SER A 344 1.96 -1.74 32.93
C SER A 344 2.10 -1.19 31.53
N ASN A 345 3.28 -0.68 31.16
CA ASN A 345 3.56 -0.22 29.81
C ASN A 345 3.43 -1.35 28.76
N THR A 346 3.80 -2.58 29.12
CA THR A 346 3.65 -3.74 28.25
C THR A 346 2.20 -3.98 27.86
N MET A 347 1.28 -3.93 28.81
CA MET A 347 -0.16 -4.04 28.56
C MET A 347 -0.68 -2.91 27.68
N ARG A 348 -0.25 -1.69 27.95
CA ARG A 348 -0.61 -0.51 27.14
C ARG A 348 -0.20 -0.66 25.69
N ILE A 349 1.02 -1.10 25.42
CA ILE A 349 1.54 -1.32 24.07
C ILE A 349 0.68 -2.33 23.31
N GLY A 350 0.39 -3.49 23.90
CA GLY A 350 -0.45 -4.50 23.27
C GLY A 350 -1.85 -3.98 22.94
N ALA A 351 -2.48 -3.29 23.87
CA ALA A 351 -3.82 -2.72 23.69
C ALA A 351 -3.83 -1.60 22.63
N ILE A 352 -2.90 -0.67 22.70
CA ILE A 352 -2.83 0.50 21.81
C ILE A 352 -2.52 0.07 20.38
N PHE A 353 -1.51 -0.76 20.18
CA PHE A 353 -1.17 -1.25 18.84
C PHE A 353 -2.27 -2.16 18.28
N GLY A 354 -2.91 -2.97 19.13
CA GLY A 354 -4.09 -3.75 18.76
C GLY A 354 -5.25 -2.88 18.27
N LEU A 355 -5.55 -1.78 18.95
CA LEU A 355 -6.56 -0.80 18.49
C LEU A 355 -6.16 -0.14 17.16
N GLY A 356 -4.89 0.19 17.00
CA GLY A 356 -4.38 0.73 15.73
C GLY A 356 -4.60 -0.21 14.54
N LEU A 357 -4.34 -1.50 14.72
CA LEU A 357 -4.56 -2.52 13.68
C LEU A 357 -6.04 -2.83 13.46
N ALA A 358 -6.84 -2.91 14.51
CA ALA A 358 -8.27 -3.21 14.41
C ALA A 358 -9.06 -2.14 13.68
N TYR A 359 -8.73 -0.87 13.91
CA TYR A 359 -9.45 0.27 13.37
C TYR A 359 -8.68 1.06 12.31
N ALA A 360 -7.61 0.50 11.77
CA ALA A 360 -6.83 1.14 10.71
C ALA A 360 -7.72 1.56 9.53
N GLY A 361 -7.61 2.82 9.12
CA GLY A 361 -8.39 3.40 8.02
C GLY A 361 -9.82 3.83 8.36
N SER A 362 -10.29 3.56 9.58
CA SER A 362 -11.66 3.88 9.98
C SER A 362 -11.90 5.36 10.33
N ASN A 363 -10.85 6.08 10.70
CA ASN A 363 -10.91 7.46 11.21
C ASN A 363 -11.95 7.67 12.31
N ARG A 364 -12.15 6.67 13.17
CA ARG A 364 -13.16 6.71 14.24
C ARG A 364 -12.78 7.67 15.34
N GLU A 365 -13.62 8.69 15.56
CA GLU A 365 -13.38 9.74 16.54
C GLU A 365 -13.38 9.20 17.98
N ASP A 366 -14.22 8.23 18.30
CA ASP A 366 -14.30 7.63 19.63
C ASP A 366 -13.02 6.88 20.01
N VAL A 367 -12.43 6.14 19.06
CA VAL A 367 -11.15 5.44 19.28
C VAL A 367 -9.99 6.44 19.36
N LEU A 368 -9.97 7.46 18.52
CA LEU A 368 -8.95 8.51 18.56
C LEU A 368 -9.04 9.32 19.87
N ALA A 369 -10.23 9.65 20.35
CA ALA A 369 -10.44 10.33 21.62
C ALA A 369 -9.94 9.52 22.82
N LEU A 370 -9.95 8.19 22.72
CA LEU A 370 -9.38 7.31 23.74
C LEU A 370 -7.83 7.31 23.71
N LEU A 371 -7.22 7.35 22.53
CA LEU A 371 -5.77 7.21 22.34
C LEU A 371 -5.00 8.53 22.45
N LEU A 372 -5.49 9.62 21.89
CA LEU A 372 -4.78 10.89 21.83
C LEU A 372 -4.31 11.44 23.19
N PRO A 373 -5.08 11.34 24.29
CA PRO A 373 -4.62 11.78 25.61
C PRO A 373 -3.36 11.08 26.12
N VAL A 374 -3.09 9.85 25.66
CA VAL A 374 -1.92 9.06 26.06
C VAL A 374 -0.61 9.75 25.63
N THR A 375 -0.60 10.44 24.51
CA THR A 375 0.59 11.15 24.03
C THR A 375 0.99 12.32 24.91
N ARG A 376 0.03 12.90 25.64
CA ARG A 376 0.23 14.03 26.56
C ARG A 376 0.49 13.59 28.01
N ASP A 377 0.37 12.31 28.32
CA ASP A 377 0.62 11.78 29.64
C ASP A 377 2.12 11.73 29.94
N SER A 378 2.57 12.57 30.86
CA SER A 378 3.97 12.65 31.27
C SER A 378 4.54 11.38 31.92
N LYS A 379 3.68 10.45 32.34
CA LYS A 379 4.06 9.16 32.93
C LYS A 379 4.29 8.07 31.88
N SER A 380 3.86 8.30 30.65
CA SER A 380 4.03 7.36 29.54
C SER A 380 5.47 7.30 29.10
N SER A 381 5.98 6.10 28.84
CA SER A 381 7.29 5.92 28.20
C SER A 381 7.29 6.42 26.76
N MET A 382 8.45 6.74 26.20
CA MET A 382 8.55 7.16 24.81
C MET A 382 8.04 6.08 23.84
N GLU A 383 8.23 4.81 24.15
CA GLU A 383 7.69 3.69 23.37
C GLU A 383 6.15 3.71 23.33
N VAL A 384 5.50 3.93 24.48
CA VAL A 384 4.03 4.05 24.56
C VAL A 384 3.54 5.25 23.76
N ILE A 385 4.19 6.40 23.91
CA ILE A 385 3.84 7.63 23.16
C ILE A 385 4.01 7.41 21.65
N GLY A 386 5.13 6.82 21.24
CA GLY A 386 5.40 6.52 19.84
C GLY A 386 4.40 5.54 19.22
N VAL A 387 4.09 4.46 19.92
CA VAL A 387 3.07 3.48 19.48
C VAL A 387 1.69 4.13 19.40
N THR A 388 1.36 5.02 20.34
CA THR A 388 0.09 5.74 20.31
C THR A 388 -0.03 6.66 19.10
N ALA A 389 1.01 7.44 18.81
CA ALA A 389 1.05 8.30 17.63
C ALA A 389 0.93 7.48 16.34
N LEU A 390 1.62 6.35 16.28
CA LEU A 390 1.57 5.42 15.15
C LEU A 390 0.18 4.81 14.98
N ALA A 391 -0.45 4.36 16.06
CA ALA A 391 -1.82 3.83 16.05
C ALA A 391 -2.83 4.88 15.59
N CYS A 392 -2.74 6.12 16.08
CA CYS A 392 -3.59 7.22 15.63
C CYS A 392 -3.38 7.53 14.14
N GLY A 393 -2.13 7.52 13.66
CA GLY A 393 -1.81 7.69 12.26
C GLY A 393 -2.37 6.58 11.37
N MET A 394 -2.37 5.33 11.82
CA MET A 394 -2.98 4.19 11.12
C MET A 394 -4.50 4.30 11.08
N ILE A 395 -5.14 4.66 12.20
CA ILE A 395 -6.60 4.81 12.28
C ILE A 395 -7.07 5.94 11.37
N ALA A 396 -6.40 7.08 11.38
CA ALA A 396 -6.73 8.28 10.62
C ALA A 396 -5.98 8.38 9.29
N VAL A 397 -5.44 7.28 8.75
CA VAL A 397 -4.60 7.30 7.54
C VAL A 397 -5.27 8.03 6.38
N GLY A 398 -4.56 9.02 5.83
CA GLY A 398 -5.03 9.80 4.68
C GLY A 398 -6.25 10.69 4.92
N SER A 399 -6.66 10.90 6.17
CA SER A 399 -7.86 11.68 6.51
C SER A 399 -7.60 13.17 6.78
N CYS A 400 -6.35 13.57 6.98
CA CYS A 400 -5.99 14.91 7.46
C CYS A 400 -6.73 15.33 8.75
N ASN A 401 -6.92 14.37 9.66
CA ASN A 401 -7.63 14.64 10.93
C ASN A 401 -6.89 15.71 11.73
N GLY A 402 -7.57 16.85 11.97
CA GLY A 402 -6.96 18.02 12.61
C GLY A 402 -6.58 17.78 14.07
N GLU A 403 -7.33 16.95 14.77
CA GLU A 403 -7.07 16.61 16.17
C GLU A 403 -5.82 15.74 16.32
N VAL A 404 -5.65 14.77 15.43
CA VAL A 404 -4.43 13.94 15.34
C VAL A 404 -3.22 14.81 15.01
N THR A 405 -3.34 15.67 14.02
CA THR A 405 -2.26 16.60 13.61
C THR A 405 -1.81 17.50 14.76
N SER A 406 -2.75 18.20 15.38
CA SER A 406 -2.43 19.14 16.48
C SER A 406 -1.82 18.42 17.67
N THR A 407 -2.38 17.28 18.06
CA THR A 407 -1.90 16.53 19.22
C THR A 407 -0.49 15.98 19.02
N ILE A 408 -0.17 15.43 17.86
CA ILE A 408 1.18 14.91 17.57
C ILE A 408 2.18 16.07 17.47
N LEU A 409 1.84 17.18 16.80
CA LEU A 409 2.70 18.36 16.72
C LEU A 409 3.00 18.94 18.11
N GLU A 410 1.99 19.11 18.95
CA GLU A 410 2.16 19.58 20.34
C GLU A 410 3.08 18.63 21.12
N THR A 411 2.87 17.32 20.99
CA THR A 411 3.72 16.32 21.64
C THR A 411 5.19 16.45 21.20
N ILE A 412 5.45 16.62 19.91
CA ILE A 412 6.83 16.82 19.39
C ILE A 412 7.45 18.09 19.95
N MET A 413 6.68 19.19 19.99
CA MET A 413 7.19 20.48 20.47
C MET A 413 7.45 20.53 21.97
N GLU A 414 6.70 19.76 22.76
CA GLU A 414 6.86 19.67 24.22
C GLU A 414 8.03 18.78 24.64
N LYS A 415 8.51 17.89 23.77
CA LYS A 415 9.62 16.99 24.06
C LYS A 415 10.97 17.71 24.04
N SER A 416 11.82 17.36 25.00
CA SER A 416 13.21 17.83 25.03
C SER A 416 14.03 17.22 23.89
N GLU A 417 15.11 17.86 23.52
CA GLU A 417 16.05 17.34 22.53
C GLU A 417 16.57 15.92 22.87
N GLN A 418 16.75 15.65 24.18
CA GLN A 418 17.20 14.34 24.65
C GLN A 418 16.12 13.26 24.44
N GLU A 419 14.85 13.59 24.67
CA GLU A 419 13.73 12.66 24.42
C GLU A 419 13.53 12.41 22.94
N LEU A 420 13.75 13.42 22.08
CA LEU A 420 13.63 13.28 20.62
C LEU A 420 14.78 12.45 20.00
N LYS A 421 15.87 12.20 20.73
CA LYS A 421 16.93 11.25 20.32
C LYS A 421 16.59 9.79 20.61
N ASP A 422 15.49 9.54 21.33
CA ASP A 422 15.02 8.17 21.57
C ASP A 422 14.60 7.52 20.25
N THR A 423 14.92 6.26 20.08
CA THR A 423 14.55 5.44 18.91
C THR A 423 13.04 5.50 18.60
N TYR A 424 12.21 5.46 19.63
CA TYR A 424 10.74 5.47 19.48
C TYR A 424 10.16 6.84 19.13
N ALA A 425 10.91 7.91 19.31
CA ALA A 425 10.50 9.26 18.88
C ALA A 425 10.27 9.35 17.37
N ARG A 426 10.91 8.49 16.58
CA ARG A 426 10.73 8.39 15.12
C ARG A 426 9.32 7.99 14.70
N TRP A 427 8.55 7.34 15.56
CA TRP A 427 7.16 6.99 15.29
C TRP A 427 6.21 8.18 15.38
N LEU A 428 6.58 9.26 16.05
CA LEU A 428 5.78 10.49 16.09
C LEU A 428 5.60 11.12 14.69
N PRO A 429 6.68 11.43 13.95
CA PRO A 429 6.51 11.96 12.61
C PRO A 429 5.94 10.92 11.62
N LEU A 430 6.13 9.63 11.86
CA LEU A 430 5.48 8.59 11.05
C LEU A 430 3.96 8.64 11.22
N GLY A 431 3.45 8.69 12.44
CA GLY A 431 2.02 8.84 12.70
C GLY A 431 1.44 10.10 12.06
N LEU A 432 2.16 11.21 12.14
CA LEU A 432 1.79 12.47 11.50
C LEU A 432 1.77 12.33 9.96
N GLY A 433 2.77 11.72 9.37
CA GLY A 433 2.85 11.47 7.94
C GLY A 433 1.74 10.55 7.44
N LEU A 434 1.41 9.50 8.17
CA LEU A 434 0.31 8.58 7.84
C LEU A 434 -1.04 9.29 7.83
N ASN A 435 -1.29 10.19 8.78
CA ASN A 435 -2.50 11.00 8.80
C ASN A 435 -2.70 11.83 7.52
N HIS A 436 -1.60 12.26 6.90
CA HIS A 436 -1.59 13.04 5.67
C HIS A 436 -1.16 12.25 4.42
N LEU A 437 -1.24 10.94 4.46
CA LEU A 437 -0.81 10.08 3.35
C LEU A 437 -1.54 10.44 2.05
N GLY A 438 -0.77 10.72 1.00
CA GLY A 438 -1.29 11.00 -0.33
C GLY A 438 -1.98 12.37 -0.50
N LYS A 439 -1.81 13.29 0.45
CA LYS A 439 -2.50 14.61 0.44
C LYS A 439 -1.71 15.76 -0.19
N GLY A 440 -0.51 15.49 -0.68
CA GLY A 440 0.28 16.47 -1.43
C GLY A 440 0.58 17.76 -0.63
N GLU A 441 0.24 18.89 -1.19
CA GLU A 441 0.56 20.22 -0.63
C GLU A 441 -0.17 20.56 0.69
N ALA A 442 -1.14 19.76 1.11
CA ALA A 442 -1.87 19.99 2.38
C ALA A 442 -0.99 19.97 3.64
N ILE A 443 0.29 19.57 3.52
CA ILE A 443 1.25 19.50 4.62
C ILE A 443 2.09 20.77 4.83
N GLU A 444 1.97 21.79 4.02
CA GLU A 444 2.84 22.99 4.10
C GLU A 444 2.83 23.64 5.48
N ALA A 445 1.66 23.75 6.10
CA ALA A 445 1.53 24.29 7.45
C ALA A 445 2.23 23.42 8.50
N ILE A 446 2.24 22.11 8.29
CA ILE A 446 2.90 21.14 9.18
C ILE A 446 4.41 21.26 9.07
N LEU A 447 4.93 21.34 7.85
CA LEU A 447 6.37 21.52 7.61
C LEU A 447 6.85 22.84 8.23
N ALA A 448 6.09 23.91 8.07
CA ALA A 448 6.38 25.21 8.71
C ALA A 448 6.37 25.11 10.26
N ALA A 449 5.44 24.35 10.83
CA ALA A 449 5.39 24.13 12.27
C ALA A 449 6.60 23.33 12.78
N LEU A 450 7.11 22.38 12.02
CA LEU A 450 8.27 21.57 12.39
C LEU A 450 9.60 22.34 12.33
N GLU A 451 9.67 23.51 11.68
CA GLU A 451 10.88 24.36 11.64
C GLU A 451 11.38 24.82 13.01
N VAL A 452 10.52 24.81 14.01
CA VAL A 452 10.87 25.17 15.41
C VAL A 452 11.66 24.06 16.10
N VAL A 453 11.57 22.84 15.60
CA VAL A 453 12.20 21.65 16.23
C VAL A 453 13.70 21.63 15.93
N SER A 454 14.50 21.15 16.90
CA SER A 454 15.95 21.05 16.74
C SER A 454 16.39 19.94 15.79
N GLU A 455 17.53 20.16 15.11
CA GLU A 455 18.22 19.10 14.35
C GLU A 455 18.82 18.04 15.31
N PRO A 456 18.93 16.77 14.91
CA PRO A 456 18.62 16.18 13.58
C PRO A 456 17.16 15.74 13.39
N PHE A 457 16.36 15.81 14.42
CA PHE A 457 14.96 15.33 14.38
C PHE A 457 14.10 16.08 13.38
N ARG A 458 14.31 17.40 13.24
CA ARG A 458 13.58 18.24 12.28
C ARG A 458 13.69 17.70 10.84
N SER A 459 14.92 17.48 10.36
CA SER A 459 15.15 16.95 9.01
C SER A 459 14.52 15.58 8.80
N PHE A 460 14.60 14.72 9.80
CA PHE A 460 13.95 13.41 9.77
C PHE A 460 12.42 13.52 9.67
N ALA A 461 11.83 14.33 10.54
CA ALA A 461 10.38 14.54 10.58
C ALA A 461 9.84 15.19 9.29
N ASN A 462 10.50 16.24 8.82
CA ASN A 462 10.11 16.93 7.60
C ASN A 462 10.17 16.00 6.38
N THR A 463 11.25 15.24 6.24
CA THR A 463 11.39 14.28 5.12
C THR A 463 10.33 13.20 5.18
N LEU A 464 10.06 12.63 6.36
CA LEU A 464 9.07 11.56 6.52
C LEU A 464 7.65 12.04 6.22
N VAL A 465 7.26 13.20 6.72
CA VAL A 465 5.93 13.78 6.44
C VAL A 465 5.79 14.12 4.95
N ASP A 466 6.82 14.69 4.34
CA ASP A 466 6.83 15.06 2.92
C ASP A 466 6.69 13.82 2.01
N VAL A 467 7.43 12.76 2.25
CA VAL A 467 7.34 11.53 1.43
C VAL A 467 5.99 10.84 1.59
N CYS A 468 5.41 10.84 2.78
CA CYS A 468 4.07 10.28 3.01
C CYS A 468 3.00 11.06 2.23
N ALA A 469 3.09 12.38 2.18
CA ALA A 469 2.13 13.22 1.47
C ALA A 469 2.09 12.96 -0.05
N TYR A 470 3.19 12.55 -0.64
CA TYR A 470 3.29 12.24 -2.06
C TYR A 470 3.31 10.74 -2.38
N ALA A 471 2.91 9.89 -1.45
CA ALA A 471 2.86 8.45 -1.64
C ALA A 471 2.09 8.04 -2.90
N GLY A 472 2.72 7.23 -3.74
CA GLY A 472 2.12 6.69 -4.96
C GLY A 472 1.84 7.72 -6.07
N SER A 473 2.27 8.97 -5.92
CA SER A 473 1.99 10.05 -6.86
C SER A 473 2.81 10.00 -8.15
N GLY A 474 3.96 9.33 -8.14
CA GLY A 474 4.91 9.38 -9.26
C GLY A 474 5.55 10.76 -9.50
N ASN A 475 5.47 11.69 -8.54
CA ASN A 475 5.94 13.06 -8.68
C ASN A 475 7.46 13.13 -8.88
N VAL A 476 7.87 13.47 -10.10
CA VAL A 476 9.28 13.49 -10.52
C VAL A 476 10.08 14.54 -9.76
N LEU A 477 9.50 15.71 -9.50
CA LEU A 477 10.19 16.80 -8.79
C LEU A 477 10.51 16.41 -7.35
N LYS A 478 9.60 15.71 -6.68
CA LYS A 478 9.84 15.16 -5.35
C LYS A 478 10.92 14.08 -5.36
N VAL A 479 10.92 13.21 -6.34
CA VAL A 479 11.98 12.20 -6.50
C VAL A 479 13.34 12.88 -6.72
N GLN A 480 13.41 13.91 -7.53
CA GLN A 480 14.64 14.69 -7.73
C GLN A 480 15.12 15.35 -6.44
N GLN A 481 14.22 15.94 -5.66
CA GLN A 481 14.53 16.52 -4.36
C GLN A 481 15.09 15.48 -3.39
N LEU A 482 14.50 14.30 -3.34
CA LEU A 482 14.96 13.20 -2.49
C LEU A 482 16.32 12.66 -2.93
N LEU A 483 16.57 12.56 -4.23
CA LEU A 483 17.89 12.18 -4.77
C LEU A 483 18.95 13.23 -4.41
N HIS A 484 18.59 14.52 -4.38
CA HIS A 484 19.49 15.57 -3.91
C HIS A 484 19.85 15.36 -2.44
N ILE A 485 18.89 15.09 -1.56
CA ILE A 485 19.14 14.74 -0.15
C ILE A 485 20.11 13.54 -0.05
N CYS A 486 19.93 12.52 -0.88
CA CYS A 486 20.83 11.36 -0.92
C CYS A 486 22.26 11.68 -1.38
N SER A 487 22.47 12.82 -2.06
CA SER A 487 23.80 13.25 -2.54
C SER A 487 24.57 14.08 -1.50
N GLU A 488 23.94 14.48 -0.43
CA GLU A 488 24.59 15.26 0.64
C GLU A 488 25.55 14.37 1.46
N HIS A 489 26.70 14.94 1.81
CA HIS A 489 27.71 14.29 2.62
C HIS A 489 27.81 14.96 3.98
N TYR A 490 27.66 14.19 5.04
CA TYR A 490 27.80 14.63 6.43
C TYR A 490 29.17 14.26 6.99
N ASP A 491 30.24 14.63 6.27
CA ASP A 491 31.60 14.43 6.76
C ASP A 491 31.91 15.38 7.92
N SER A 492 32.43 14.81 9.00
CA SER A 492 33.11 15.57 10.02
C SER A 492 34.40 16.16 9.42
N LYS A 493 34.35 17.39 8.91
CA LYS A 493 35.56 18.16 8.54
C LYS A 493 36.45 18.33 9.77
N GLU A 494 37.38 17.39 9.96
CA GLU A 494 38.47 17.57 10.92
C GLU A 494 39.55 18.41 10.31
N LYS A 495 39.85 19.52 11.00
CA LYS A 495 41.20 20.11 10.94
C LYS A 495 42.13 19.11 11.62
N GLU A 496 43.11 18.65 10.88
CA GLU A 496 44.25 17.85 11.38
C GLU A 496 44.97 18.66 12.48
N ASP A 497 44.71 18.33 13.73
CA ASP A 497 45.63 18.60 14.83
C ASP A 497 45.19 17.83 16.07
N ASP A 498 46.06 16.94 16.52
CA ASP A 498 46.14 16.15 17.76
C ASP A 498 45.86 14.64 17.67
N LYS A 499 46.95 13.88 17.71
CA LYS A 499 47.00 12.43 17.51
C LYS A 499 46.74 11.54 18.74
N ASP A 500 46.52 12.08 19.94
CA ASP A 500 46.60 11.29 21.17
C ASP A 500 45.34 11.09 22.03
N LYS A 501 44.12 11.47 21.54
CA LYS A 501 42.84 11.20 22.25
C LYS A 501 41.78 10.50 21.40
N LYS A 502 42.20 9.56 20.57
CA LYS A 502 41.46 9.15 19.35
C LYS A 502 40.37 8.09 19.49
N LYS A 503 40.25 7.31 20.56
CA LYS A 503 39.36 6.13 20.54
C LYS A 503 37.94 6.34 21.11
N GLU A 504 37.75 7.20 22.08
CA GLU A 504 36.41 7.48 22.61
C GLU A 504 35.71 8.58 21.83
N LYS A 505 36.42 9.61 21.41
CA LYS A 505 35.87 10.69 20.58
C LYS A 505 35.45 10.25 19.16
N ASP A 506 36.05 9.19 18.61
CA ASP A 506 35.71 8.65 17.30
C ASP A 506 34.37 7.88 17.29
N LYS A 507 33.93 7.32 18.43
CA LYS A 507 32.61 6.71 18.55
C LYS A 507 31.50 7.77 18.60
N ASP A 508 31.67 8.77 19.46
CA ASP A 508 30.68 9.85 19.61
C ASP A 508 30.54 10.68 18.33
N LYS A 509 31.64 10.87 17.57
CA LYS A 509 31.61 11.59 16.29
C LYS A 509 30.94 10.78 15.17
N LYS A 510 31.14 9.46 15.14
CA LYS A 510 30.46 8.57 14.17
C LYS A 510 28.98 8.43 14.47
N GLU A 511 28.59 8.41 15.75
CA GLU A 511 27.19 8.40 16.16
C GLU A 511 26.51 9.72 15.80
N ASN A 512 27.13 10.87 16.05
CA ASN A 512 26.60 12.17 15.67
C ASN A 512 26.46 12.34 14.14
N ALA A 513 27.42 11.86 13.35
CA ALA A 513 27.34 11.90 11.89
C ALA A 513 26.23 10.96 11.35
N ALA A 514 26.04 9.82 11.98
CA ALA A 514 24.96 8.89 11.65
C ALA A 514 23.58 9.49 11.98
N ASP A 515 23.45 10.18 13.10
CA ASP A 515 22.21 10.85 13.48
C ASP A 515 21.88 12.01 12.54
N MET A 516 22.86 12.79 12.11
CA MET A 516 22.66 13.88 11.14
C MET A 516 22.24 13.39 9.76
N GLY A 517 22.61 12.16 9.37
CA GLY A 517 22.24 11.53 8.11
C GLY A 517 20.99 10.65 8.15
N ALA A 518 20.30 10.56 9.28
CA ALA A 518 19.16 9.65 9.45
C ALA A 518 18.01 9.90 8.47
N HIS A 519 17.76 11.16 8.10
CA HIS A 519 16.74 11.54 7.12
C HIS A 519 17.05 11.04 5.71
N GLN A 520 18.29 10.72 5.37
CA GLN A 520 18.65 10.14 4.08
C GLN A 520 18.06 8.74 3.90
N GLY A 521 17.98 7.94 4.96
CA GLY A 521 17.29 6.65 4.93
C GLY A 521 15.80 6.80 4.62
N VAL A 522 15.16 7.81 5.20
CA VAL A 522 13.77 8.15 4.89
C VAL A 522 13.62 8.62 3.44
N ALA A 523 14.58 9.40 2.94
CA ALA A 523 14.58 9.85 1.55
C ALA A 523 14.63 8.67 0.56
N VAL A 524 15.44 7.66 0.84
CA VAL A 524 15.52 6.44 0.01
C VAL A 524 14.19 5.68 0.01
N LEU A 525 13.57 5.47 1.18
CA LEU A 525 12.22 4.90 1.27
C LEU A 525 11.18 5.75 0.53
N GLY A 526 11.31 7.06 0.63
CA GLY A 526 10.43 8.02 -0.05
C GLY A 526 10.48 7.92 -1.56
N ILE A 527 11.66 7.72 -2.14
CA ILE A 527 11.82 7.50 -3.58
C ILE A 527 11.01 6.27 -4.01
N ALA A 528 11.08 5.17 -3.27
CA ALA A 528 10.28 3.98 -3.54
C ALA A 528 8.78 4.24 -3.38
N LEU A 529 8.39 4.89 -2.29
CA LEU A 529 6.99 5.18 -1.97
C LEU A 529 6.31 6.06 -3.03
N ILE A 530 7.01 7.05 -3.54
CA ILE A 530 6.51 7.97 -4.57
C ILE A 530 6.51 7.28 -5.94
N ALA A 531 7.61 6.63 -6.31
CA ALA A 531 7.81 6.04 -7.64
C ALA A 531 6.98 4.77 -7.88
N MET A 532 6.56 4.04 -6.83
CA MET A 532 5.83 2.78 -6.98
C MET A 532 4.46 2.93 -7.65
N GLY A 533 3.92 4.14 -7.71
CA GLY A 533 2.65 4.44 -8.36
C GLY A 533 2.69 4.49 -9.88
N GLU A 534 3.89 4.51 -10.49
CA GLU A 534 4.08 4.67 -11.92
C GLU A 534 5.17 3.71 -12.44
N GLU A 535 4.89 2.99 -13.53
CA GLU A 535 5.76 1.91 -14.04
C GLU A 535 7.15 2.39 -14.46
N ILE A 536 7.21 3.46 -15.24
CA ILE A 536 8.49 4.01 -15.74
C ILE A 536 9.29 4.61 -14.57
N GLY A 537 8.61 5.33 -13.69
CA GLY A 537 9.20 5.89 -12.48
C GLY A 537 9.77 4.80 -11.56
N ALA A 538 9.06 3.69 -11.39
CA ALA A 538 9.55 2.54 -10.64
C ALA A 538 10.83 1.92 -11.26
N GLU A 539 10.87 1.76 -12.57
CA GLU A 539 12.08 1.26 -13.28
C GLU A 539 13.27 2.22 -13.15
N MET A 540 13.03 3.53 -13.21
CA MET A 540 14.07 4.54 -12.97
C MET A 540 14.57 4.51 -11.53
N ALA A 541 13.67 4.39 -10.56
CA ALA A 541 14.03 4.27 -9.15
C ALA A 541 14.91 3.05 -8.88
N LEU A 542 14.61 1.90 -9.49
CA LEU A 542 15.42 0.69 -9.37
C LEU A 542 16.88 0.90 -9.83
N ARG A 543 17.10 1.70 -10.88
CA ARG A 543 18.45 2.06 -11.33
C ARG A 543 19.17 2.93 -10.31
N ALA A 544 18.48 3.92 -9.76
CA ALA A 544 19.03 4.77 -8.70
C ALA A 544 19.40 3.95 -7.45
N PHE A 545 18.56 3.01 -7.04
CA PHE A 545 18.84 2.12 -5.92
C PHE A 545 20.07 1.24 -6.16
N GLY A 546 20.24 0.72 -7.37
CA GLY A 546 21.43 -0.05 -7.74
C GLY A 546 22.72 0.77 -7.60
N HIS A 547 22.68 2.05 -7.90
CA HIS A 547 23.79 2.99 -7.72
C HIS A 547 24.05 3.28 -6.22
N LEU A 548 23.01 3.68 -5.48
CA LEU A 548 23.11 4.00 -4.05
C LEU A 548 23.61 2.81 -3.21
N LEU A 549 23.20 1.60 -3.56
CA LEU A 549 23.61 0.39 -2.85
C LEU A 549 25.11 0.09 -3.00
N ARG A 550 25.70 0.49 -4.12
CA ARG A 550 27.14 0.26 -4.41
C ARG A 550 28.02 1.40 -3.90
N TYR A 551 27.57 2.62 -4.02
CA TYR A 551 28.42 3.82 -3.85
C TYR A 551 27.90 4.77 -2.76
N GLY A 552 26.73 4.51 -2.19
CA GLY A 552 26.15 5.37 -1.15
C GLY A 552 26.86 5.28 0.20
N GLU A 553 26.62 6.28 1.01
CA GLU A 553 27.02 6.29 2.43
C GLU A 553 26.35 5.13 3.20
N PRO A 554 26.88 4.71 4.34
CA PRO A 554 26.33 3.57 5.10
C PRO A 554 24.81 3.71 5.39
N THR A 555 24.35 4.89 5.75
CA THR A 555 22.93 5.15 6.02
C THR A 555 22.06 4.89 4.79
N LEU A 556 22.50 5.31 3.62
CA LEU A 556 21.81 5.06 2.35
C LEU A 556 21.79 3.57 2.01
N ARG A 557 22.95 2.92 2.13
CA ARG A 557 23.09 1.49 1.82
C ARG A 557 22.22 0.61 2.72
N ARG A 558 22.01 0.96 3.98
CA ARG A 558 21.10 0.27 4.90
C ARG A 558 19.64 0.42 4.55
N ALA A 559 19.25 1.56 3.95
CA ALA A 559 17.88 1.84 3.58
C ALA A 559 17.48 1.27 2.20
N VAL A 560 18.41 1.15 1.26
CA VAL A 560 18.11 0.70 -0.11
C VAL A 560 17.41 -0.67 -0.16
N PRO A 561 17.82 -1.70 0.60
CA PRO A 561 17.09 -2.96 0.61
C PRO A 561 15.62 -2.81 1.03
N LEU A 562 15.33 -1.90 1.96
CA LEU A 562 13.97 -1.61 2.41
C LEU A 562 13.15 -0.91 1.32
N ALA A 563 13.77 -0.02 0.55
CA ALA A 563 13.16 0.60 -0.61
C ALA A 563 12.83 -0.42 -1.71
N LEU A 564 13.73 -1.37 -1.96
CA LEU A 564 13.48 -2.48 -2.88
C LEU A 564 12.34 -3.38 -2.38
N ALA A 565 12.26 -3.63 -1.08
CA ALA A 565 11.15 -4.36 -0.47
C ALA A 565 9.80 -3.67 -0.70
N LEU A 566 9.75 -2.35 -0.57
CA LEU A 566 8.53 -1.57 -0.75
C LEU A 566 8.08 -1.54 -2.22
N ILE A 567 8.99 -1.25 -3.14
CA ILE A 567 8.66 -1.08 -4.56
C ILE A 567 8.28 -2.39 -5.26
N SER A 568 8.75 -3.52 -4.75
CA SER A 568 8.52 -4.87 -5.31
C SER A 568 7.90 -5.84 -4.32
N VAL A 569 7.13 -5.38 -3.37
CA VAL A 569 6.49 -6.24 -2.38
C VAL A 569 5.59 -7.29 -3.06
N SER A 570 5.70 -8.53 -2.63
CA SER A 570 4.98 -9.69 -3.21
C SER A 570 5.15 -9.87 -4.73
N ASN A 571 6.24 -9.33 -5.28
CA ASN A 571 6.60 -9.43 -6.68
C ASN A 571 8.07 -9.87 -6.81
N PRO A 572 8.35 -11.19 -6.86
CA PRO A 572 9.71 -11.73 -6.79
C PRO A 572 10.46 -11.61 -8.12
N ARG A 573 10.80 -10.39 -8.50
CA ARG A 573 11.63 -10.12 -9.68
C ARG A 573 13.04 -10.65 -9.50
N LEU A 574 13.50 -11.41 -10.47
CA LEU A 574 14.80 -12.08 -10.41
C LEU A 574 15.98 -11.12 -10.22
N SER A 575 15.98 -10.00 -10.96
CA SER A 575 17.04 -8.98 -10.86
C SER A 575 17.17 -8.38 -9.45
N ILE A 576 16.04 -8.19 -8.78
CA ILE A 576 15.99 -7.66 -7.41
C ILE A 576 16.46 -8.73 -6.42
N LEU A 577 15.98 -9.96 -6.55
CA LEU A 577 16.40 -11.08 -5.70
C LEU A 577 17.90 -11.34 -5.80
N ASP A 578 18.47 -11.32 -7.00
CA ASP A 578 19.91 -11.51 -7.23
C ASP A 578 20.73 -10.37 -6.59
N THR A 579 20.25 -9.14 -6.67
CA THR A 579 20.87 -7.98 -6.02
C THR A 579 20.85 -8.13 -4.49
N LEU A 580 19.68 -8.39 -3.92
CA LEU A 580 19.51 -8.58 -2.48
C LEU A 580 20.33 -9.76 -1.95
N SER A 581 20.42 -10.85 -2.71
CA SER A 581 21.26 -12.01 -2.36
C SER A 581 22.74 -11.65 -2.24
N LYS A 582 23.26 -10.78 -3.10
CA LYS A 582 24.65 -10.29 -2.98
C LYS A 582 24.86 -9.50 -1.71
N PHE A 583 23.97 -8.60 -1.38
CA PHE A 583 24.08 -7.73 -0.20
C PHE A 583 23.66 -8.40 1.11
N SER A 584 23.05 -9.59 1.06
CA SER A 584 22.83 -10.43 2.23
C SER A 584 24.13 -10.96 2.86
N HIS A 585 25.23 -10.86 2.14
CA HIS A 585 26.60 -11.18 2.61
C HIS A 585 27.43 -9.93 2.89
N ASP A 586 26.83 -8.75 2.97
CA ASP A 586 27.55 -7.50 3.20
C ASP A 586 28.27 -7.49 4.55
N ALA A 587 29.41 -6.79 4.60
CA ALA A 587 30.19 -6.63 5.82
C ALA A 587 29.48 -5.79 6.89
N ASP A 588 28.59 -4.87 6.47
CA ASP A 588 27.73 -4.12 7.38
C ASP A 588 26.54 -5.00 7.80
N PRO A 589 26.42 -5.34 9.09
CA PRO A 589 25.36 -6.21 9.57
C PRO A 589 23.95 -5.69 9.26
N GLU A 590 23.72 -4.38 9.29
CA GLU A 590 22.41 -3.80 9.03
C GLU A 590 22.03 -3.89 7.56
N VAL A 591 22.98 -3.72 6.64
CA VAL A 591 22.77 -3.98 5.20
C VAL A 591 22.40 -5.44 4.98
N SER A 592 23.10 -6.36 5.63
CA SER A 592 22.82 -7.80 5.54
C SER A 592 21.43 -8.14 6.08
N HIS A 593 21.08 -7.68 7.28
CA HIS A 593 19.75 -7.91 7.89
C HIS A 593 18.62 -7.38 7.01
N ASN A 594 18.74 -6.15 6.54
CA ASN A 594 17.72 -5.51 5.73
C ASN A 594 17.58 -6.17 4.36
N SER A 595 18.70 -6.62 3.77
CA SER A 595 18.67 -7.33 2.48
C SER A 595 17.98 -8.70 2.59
N ILE A 596 18.21 -9.44 3.65
CA ILE A 596 17.56 -10.74 3.89
C ILE A 596 16.07 -10.54 4.13
N PHE A 597 15.68 -9.58 4.97
CA PHE A 597 14.28 -9.23 5.20
C PHE A 597 13.58 -8.80 3.90
N ALA A 598 14.25 -7.98 3.09
CA ALA A 598 13.75 -7.53 1.80
C ALA A 598 13.51 -8.70 0.82
N MET A 599 14.36 -9.72 0.82
CA MET A 599 14.12 -10.95 0.04
C MET A 599 12.79 -11.61 0.44
N GLY A 600 12.53 -11.70 1.73
CA GLY A 600 11.25 -12.19 2.26
C GLY A 600 10.05 -11.34 1.85
N MET A 601 10.19 -10.03 1.89
CA MET A 601 9.14 -9.08 1.50
C MET A 601 8.82 -9.15 0.00
N VAL A 602 9.84 -9.16 -0.84
CA VAL A 602 9.71 -9.27 -2.30
C VAL A 602 9.03 -10.57 -2.71
N GLY A 603 9.34 -11.66 -2.03
CA GLY A 603 8.75 -12.98 -2.26
C GLY A 603 7.53 -13.31 -1.40
N SER A 604 7.00 -12.37 -0.62
CA SER A 604 5.95 -12.66 0.35
C SER A 604 4.68 -13.23 -0.30
N GLY A 605 4.23 -14.37 0.23
CA GLY A 605 3.03 -15.07 -0.22
C GLY A 605 3.10 -15.70 -1.61
N THR A 606 4.28 -15.85 -2.19
CA THR A 606 4.44 -16.35 -3.57
C THR A 606 4.85 -17.81 -3.68
N ASN A 607 5.30 -18.44 -2.57
CA ASN A 607 5.89 -19.78 -2.60
C ASN A 607 7.01 -19.94 -3.64
N ASN A 608 7.74 -18.88 -3.96
CA ASN A 608 8.77 -18.90 -5.00
C ASN A 608 9.88 -19.93 -4.68
N ALA A 609 10.00 -20.95 -5.49
CA ALA A 609 10.92 -22.07 -5.27
C ALA A 609 12.39 -21.64 -5.31
N ARG A 610 12.73 -20.70 -6.20
CA ARG A 610 14.11 -20.17 -6.32
C ARG A 610 14.48 -19.38 -5.06
N LEU A 611 13.60 -18.51 -4.59
CA LEU A 611 13.80 -17.77 -3.36
C LEU A 611 13.92 -18.71 -2.15
N ALA A 612 13.06 -19.72 -2.06
CA ALA A 612 13.14 -20.73 -1.00
C ALA A 612 14.50 -21.44 -0.98
N ALA A 613 15.05 -21.79 -2.14
CA ALA A 613 16.37 -22.38 -2.25
C ALA A 613 17.48 -21.41 -1.84
N MET A 614 17.39 -20.15 -2.26
CA MET A 614 18.35 -19.10 -1.85
C MET A 614 18.36 -18.90 -0.33
N LEU A 615 17.20 -18.85 0.30
CA LEU A 615 17.06 -18.68 1.74
C LEU A 615 17.60 -19.88 2.54
N ARG A 616 17.44 -21.13 2.04
CA ARG A 616 18.08 -22.29 2.66
C ARG A 616 19.60 -22.19 2.62
N GLN A 617 20.19 -21.73 1.51
CA GLN A 617 21.62 -21.50 1.41
C GLN A 617 22.09 -20.42 2.39
N LEU A 618 21.33 -19.34 2.53
CA LEU A 618 21.61 -18.28 3.50
C LEU A 618 21.50 -18.77 4.95
N ALA A 619 20.58 -19.66 5.26
CA ALA A 619 20.45 -20.27 6.58
C ALA A 619 21.71 -21.08 6.95
N GLN A 620 22.28 -21.81 6.00
CA GLN A 620 23.55 -22.53 6.19
C GLN A 620 24.73 -21.57 6.38
N TYR A 621 24.79 -20.52 5.55
CA TYR A 621 25.85 -19.52 5.61
C TYR A 621 25.86 -18.77 6.94
N HIS A 622 24.71 -18.34 7.40
CA HIS A 622 24.53 -17.57 8.64
C HIS A 622 24.24 -18.45 9.88
N ALA A 623 24.50 -19.74 9.83
CA ALA A 623 24.16 -20.69 10.91
C ALA A 623 24.75 -20.33 12.28
N LYS A 624 25.83 -19.55 12.31
CA LYS A 624 26.50 -19.10 13.55
C LYS A 624 26.14 -17.68 13.99
N ASP A 625 25.42 -16.95 13.15
CA ASP A 625 24.99 -15.58 13.45
C ASP A 625 23.49 -15.58 13.80
N PRO A 626 23.12 -15.41 15.09
CA PRO A 626 21.74 -15.52 15.54
C PRO A 626 20.85 -14.42 14.95
N ASN A 627 21.38 -13.24 14.68
CA ASN A 627 20.61 -12.14 14.13
C ASN A 627 20.31 -12.34 12.64
N ASN A 628 21.31 -12.69 11.84
CA ASN A 628 21.11 -13.00 10.43
C ASN A 628 20.24 -14.24 10.26
N LEU A 629 20.45 -15.29 11.07
CA LEU A 629 19.61 -16.49 11.02
C LEU A 629 18.15 -16.18 11.36
N PHE A 630 17.89 -15.33 12.35
CA PHE A 630 16.55 -14.84 12.67
C PHE A 630 15.92 -14.19 11.44
N MET A 631 16.63 -13.30 10.75
CA MET A 631 16.14 -12.65 9.54
C MET A 631 15.86 -13.64 8.41
N VAL A 632 16.72 -14.62 8.22
CA VAL A 632 16.50 -15.69 7.22
C VAL A 632 15.21 -16.46 7.53
N ARG A 633 14.97 -16.81 8.79
CA ARG A 633 13.75 -17.53 9.20
C ARG A 633 12.50 -16.66 8.98
N ILE A 634 12.55 -15.38 9.33
CA ILE A 634 11.46 -14.44 9.04
C ILE A 634 11.19 -14.37 7.52
N ALA A 635 12.22 -14.26 6.70
CA ALA A 635 12.10 -14.23 5.25
C ALA A 635 11.50 -15.54 4.68
N GLN A 636 11.87 -16.69 5.23
CA GLN A 636 11.27 -17.98 4.88
C GLN A 636 9.77 -18.02 5.23
N GLY A 637 9.40 -17.53 6.41
CA GLY A 637 8.00 -17.41 6.81
C GLY A 637 7.20 -16.50 5.88
N LEU A 638 7.74 -15.34 5.54
CA LEU A 638 7.11 -14.39 4.62
C LEU A 638 6.94 -14.99 3.21
N THR A 639 7.94 -15.69 2.69
CA THR A 639 7.86 -16.34 1.37
C THR A 639 6.64 -17.26 1.27
N HIS A 640 6.31 -17.95 2.33
CA HIS A 640 5.18 -18.87 2.43
C HIS A 640 3.97 -18.28 3.18
N LEU A 641 3.85 -16.98 3.22
CA LEU A 641 2.73 -16.27 3.86
C LEU A 641 1.38 -16.83 3.41
N GLY A 642 0.55 -17.26 4.37
CA GLY A 642 -0.75 -17.87 4.08
C GLY A 642 -0.65 -19.09 3.15
N LYS A 643 0.43 -19.86 3.23
CA LYS A 643 0.74 -21.00 2.35
C LYS A 643 0.78 -20.62 0.85
N GLY A 644 1.13 -19.39 0.55
CA GLY A 644 1.21 -18.86 -0.81
C GLY A 644 -0.08 -18.25 -1.35
N THR A 645 -1.05 -17.93 -0.50
CA THR A 645 -2.36 -17.40 -0.90
C THR A 645 -2.54 -15.90 -0.61
N LEU A 646 -1.74 -15.33 0.29
CA LEU A 646 -1.85 -13.94 0.70
C LEU A 646 -0.82 -13.06 -0.01
N THR A 647 -1.16 -11.80 -0.19
CA THR A 647 -0.26 -10.77 -0.71
C THR A 647 -0.12 -9.63 0.29
N LEU A 648 1.02 -8.94 0.25
CA LEU A 648 1.27 -7.68 0.95
C LEU A 648 1.27 -6.48 0.00
N CYS A 649 1.03 -6.68 -1.29
CA CYS A 649 1.02 -5.60 -2.27
C CYS A 649 -0.12 -4.61 -1.97
N PRO A 650 0.18 -3.31 -1.79
CA PRO A 650 -0.85 -2.31 -1.51
C PRO A 650 -1.70 -1.96 -2.73
N TYR A 651 -1.25 -2.28 -3.93
CA TYR A 651 -1.99 -2.02 -5.15
C TYR A 651 -2.96 -3.14 -5.49
N HIS A 652 -4.19 -2.78 -5.83
CA HIS A 652 -5.24 -3.70 -6.25
C HIS A 652 -6.08 -3.10 -7.39
N SER A 653 -7.12 -3.81 -7.84
CA SER A 653 -7.98 -3.37 -8.94
C SER A 653 -7.17 -3.06 -10.20
N ASP A 654 -6.44 -4.07 -10.69
CA ASP A 654 -5.52 -3.97 -11.83
C ASP A 654 -4.43 -2.90 -11.62
N ARG A 655 -3.90 -2.81 -10.40
CA ARG A 655 -2.88 -1.85 -9.94
C ARG A 655 -3.30 -0.38 -10.06
N GLN A 656 -4.57 -0.09 -10.09
CA GLN A 656 -5.08 1.28 -10.22
C GLN A 656 -5.37 1.95 -8.87
N LEU A 657 -5.65 1.16 -7.84
CA LEU A 657 -5.92 1.65 -6.49
C LEU A 657 -4.80 1.29 -5.53
N MET A 658 -4.39 2.25 -4.72
CA MET A 658 -3.44 2.07 -3.62
C MET A 658 -4.20 2.03 -2.31
N SER A 659 -4.12 0.89 -1.60
CA SER A 659 -4.67 0.78 -0.25
C SER A 659 -3.82 1.60 0.73
N GLN A 660 -4.39 2.64 1.28
CA GLN A 660 -3.71 3.49 2.28
C GLN A 660 -3.41 2.72 3.57
N VAL A 661 -4.32 1.85 3.99
CA VAL A 661 -4.14 0.98 5.16
C VAL A 661 -2.96 0.04 4.96
N ALA A 662 -2.84 -0.58 3.80
CA ALA A 662 -1.71 -1.45 3.46
C ALA A 662 -0.38 -0.68 3.47
N VAL A 663 -0.34 0.51 2.88
CA VAL A 663 0.85 1.38 2.90
C VAL A 663 1.21 1.78 4.33
N ALA A 664 0.23 2.12 5.16
CA ALA A 664 0.45 2.42 6.57
C ALA A 664 1.12 1.25 7.31
N GLY A 665 0.65 0.04 7.11
CA GLY A 665 1.24 -1.16 7.69
C GLY A 665 2.66 -1.41 7.20
N LEU A 666 2.91 -1.29 5.91
CA LEU A 666 4.25 -1.45 5.31
C LEU A 666 5.23 -0.40 5.81
N LEU A 667 4.85 0.87 5.87
CA LEU A 667 5.69 1.96 6.38
C LEU A 667 5.98 1.81 7.87
N THR A 668 5.01 1.37 8.66
CA THR A 668 5.20 1.06 10.08
C THR A 668 6.38 0.10 10.29
N VAL A 669 6.45 -0.95 9.49
CA VAL A 669 7.52 -1.95 9.55
C VAL A 669 8.82 -1.43 8.94
N LEU A 670 8.78 -0.88 7.73
CA LEU A 670 9.98 -0.47 6.99
C LEU A 670 10.69 0.73 7.62
N VAL A 671 9.97 1.72 8.15
CA VAL A 671 10.57 2.83 8.90
C VAL A 671 11.23 2.32 10.19
N SER A 672 10.62 1.33 10.85
CA SER A 672 11.22 0.68 12.03
C SER A 672 12.49 -0.09 11.69
N PHE A 673 12.61 -0.65 10.48
CA PHE A 673 13.83 -1.29 10.00
C PHE A 673 14.99 -0.32 9.72
N LEU A 674 14.75 0.97 9.63
CA LEU A 674 15.84 1.97 9.60
C LEU A 674 16.68 1.96 10.88
N ASP A 675 16.12 1.47 11.98
CA ASP A 675 16.83 1.16 13.22
C ASP A 675 16.57 -0.30 13.64
N VAL A 676 16.93 -1.22 12.75
CA VAL A 676 16.65 -2.64 12.90
C VAL A 676 17.25 -3.23 14.18
N LYS A 677 18.41 -2.76 14.58
CA LYS A 677 19.14 -3.23 15.75
C LYS A 677 18.39 -2.98 17.06
N ASN A 678 17.81 -1.79 17.23
CA ASN A 678 17.17 -1.40 18.48
C ASN A 678 15.67 -1.76 18.52
N ILE A 679 14.99 -1.80 17.38
CA ILE A 679 13.57 -2.09 17.29
C ILE A 679 13.32 -3.58 17.03
N ILE A 680 13.63 -4.06 15.84
CA ILE A 680 13.29 -5.44 15.42
C ILE A 680 14.13 -6.48 16.15
N LEU A 681 15.44 -6.28 16.19
CA LEU A 681 16.38 -7.17 16.91
C LEU A 681 16.48 -6.84 18.39
N GLY A 682 15.83 -5.78 18.84
CA GLY A 682 15.62 -5.42 20.24
C GLY A 682 14.39 -6.10 20.83
N LYS A 683 13.63 -5.32 21.59
CA LYS A 683 12.43 -5.80 22.31
C LYS A 683 11.11 -5.53 21.57
N SER A 684 11.12 -4.71 20.51
CA SER A 684 9.91 -4.20 19.85
C SER A 684 9.64 -4.89 18.52
N HIS A 685 9.99 -6.17 18.41
CA HIS A 685 9.72 -7.01 17.24
C HIS A 685 8.22 -7.24 16.97
N TYR A 686 7.34 -6.94 17.93
CA TYR A 686 5.90 -6.95 17.75
C TYR A 686 5.45 -6.00 16.61
N ILE A 687 6.27 -5.00 16.27
CA ILE A 687 5.97 -4.08 15.17
C ILE A 687 5.83 -4.78 13.82
N LEU A 688 6.40 -5.97 13.66
CA LEU A 688 6.22 -6.81 12.47
C LEU A 688 4.74 -7.14 12.21
N TYR A 689 3.91 -7.15 13.22
CA TYR A 689 2.45 -7.32 13.05
C TYR A 689 1.78 -6.16 12.32
N GLY A 690 2.46 -5.04 12.10
CA GLY A 690 2.02 -4.00 11.17
C GLY A 690 1.76 -4.53 9.76
N LEU A 691 2.43 -5.60 9.34
CA LEU A 691 2.20 -6.26 8.05
C LEU A 691 0.78 -6.81 7.90
N VAL A 692 0.10 -7.11 9.00
CA VAL A 692 -1.30 -7.59 8.98
C VAL A 692 -2.23 -6.62 8.25
N ALA A 693 -2.01 -5.32 8.39
CA ALA A 693 -2.80 -4.29 7.71
C ALA A 693 -2.70 -4.37 6.16
N ALA A 694 -1.63 -4.96 5.64
CA ALA A 694 -1.43 -5.15 4.20
C ALA A 694 -1.87 -6.53 3.69
N MET A 695 -2.14 -7.49 4.58
CA MET A 695 -2.49 -8.86 4.19
C MET A 695 -3.86 -8.93 3.51
N GLN A 696 -3.88 -9.46 2.30
CA GLN A 696 -5.09 -9.70 1.51
C GLN A 696 -4.95 -11.02 0.73
N PRO A 697 -6.05 -11.79 0.57
CA PRO A 697 -6.03 -12.97 -0.26
C PRO A 697 -5.98 -12.58 -1.73
N ARG A 698 -5.15 -13.29 -2.51
CA ARG A 698 -5.05 -13.13 -3.97
C ARG A 698 -6.07 -14.01 -4.66
N MET A 699 -7.34 -13.78 -4.46
CA MET A 699 -8.39 -14.64 -4.99
C MET A 699 -9.38 -13.90 -5.88
N LEU A 700 -10.01 -14.65 -6.77
CA LEU A 700 -11.21 -14.27 -7.47
C LEU A 700 -12.32 -15.25 -7.08
N VAL A 701 -13.38 -14.72 -6.49
CA VAL A 701 -14.59 -15.46 -6.11
C VAL A 701 -15.77 -14.86 -6.86
N THR A 702 -16.58 -15.69 -7.48
CA THR A 702 -17.72 -15.27 -8.28
C THR A 702 -19.04 -15.67 -7.64
N PHE A 703 -20.00 -14.75 -7.67
CA PHE A 703 -21.34 -14.92 -7.12
C PHE A 703 -22.40 -14.66 -8.19
N ASP A 704 -23.59 -15.24 -7.99
CA ASP A 704 -24.79 -14.82 -8.70
C ASP A 704 -25.41 -13.56 -8.09
N GLU A 705 -26.56 -13.11 -8.63
CA GLU A 705 -27.24 -11.90 -8.16
C GLU A 705 -27.83 -12.04 -6.74
N GLU A 706 -28.03 -13.26 -6.27
CA GLU A 706 -28.47 -13.60 -4.90
C GLU A 706 -27.30 -13.83 -3.92
N LEU A 707 -26.08 -13.49 -4.33
CA LEU A 707 -24.83 -13.66 -3.56
C LEU A 707 -24.50 -15.11 -3.21
N GLN A 708 -25.02 -16.08 -4.00
CA GLN A 708 -24.64 -17.46 -3.87
C GLN A 708 -23.39 -17.75 -4.71
N PRO A 709 -22.48 -18.62 -4.23
CA PRO A 709 -21.31 -19.02 -5.01
C PRO A 709 -21.69 -19.55 -6.40
N LEU A 710 -21.10 -18.98 -7.43
CA LEU A 710 -21.32 -19.35 -8.82
C LEU A 710 -19.98 -19.71 -9.49
N PRO A 711 -19.56 -20.98 -9.45
CA PRO A 711 -18.36 -21.41 -10.15
C PRO A 711 -18.49 -21.21 -11.67
N VAL A 712 -17.53 -20.53 -12.27
CA VAL A 712 -17.47 -20.30 -13.71
C VAL A 712 -16.06 -20.53 -14.24
N SER A 713 -15.95 -20.88 -15.51
CA SER A 713 -14.66 -21.01 -16.17
C SER A 713 -14.07 -19.65 -16.49
N VAL A 714 -12.82 -19.45 -16.10
CA VAL A 714 -12.05 -18.22 -16.36
C VAL A 714 -10.71 -18.56 -17.01
N ARG A 715 -10.23 -17.64 -17.85
CA ARG A 715 -8.88 -17.68 -18.41
C ARG A 715 -8.01 -16.77 -17.57
N VAL A 716 -6.91 -17.29 -17.06
CA VAL A 716 -5.95 -16.54 -16.23
C VAL A 716 -4.60 -16.55 -16.92
N GLY A 717 -4.02 -15.38 -17.13
CA GLY A 717 -2.71 -15.20 -17.74
C GLY A 717 -2.09 -13.87 -17.41
N GLN A 718 -0.84 -13.68 -17.81
CA GLN A 718 -0.13 -12.41 -17.60
C GLN A 718 -0.73 -11.31 -18.46
N ALA A 719 -1.01 -10.19 -17.85
CA ALA A 719 -1.46 -8.98 -18.53
C ALA A 719 -0.30 -8.30 -19.25
N VAL A 720 -0.45 -8.05 -20.54
CA VAL A 720 0.53 -7.36 -21.37
C VAL A 720 -0.13 -6.20 -22.11
N ASP A 721 0.62 -5.13 -22.35
CA ASP A 721 0.13 -3.99 -23.09
C ASP A 721 -0.13 -4.33 -24.56
N VAL A 722 -1.23 -3.82 -25.10
CA VAL A 722 -1.54 -3.92 -26.53
C VAL A 722 -0.78 -2.83 -27.27
N VAL A 723 0.10 -3.24 -28.16
CA VAL A 723 0.95 -2.31 -28.93
C VAL A 723 0.10 -1.53 -29.95
N GLY A 724 0.36 -0.22 -30.05
CA GLY A 724 -0.25 0.66 -31.05
C GLY A 724 -1.68 1.10 -30.76
N GLN A 725 -2.19 0.87 -29.56
CA GLN A 725 -3.49 1.39 -29.12
C GLN A 725 -3.33 2.49 -28.07
N ALA A 726 -4.11 3.56 -28.22
CA ALA A 726 -4.13 4.65 -27.26
C ALA A 726 -4.74 4.18 -25.93
N GLY A 727 -4.20 4.72 -24.80
CA GLY A 727 -4.65 4.36 -23.46
C GLY A 727 -4.06 3.07 -22.90
N LYS A 728 -3.13 2.43 -23.61
CA LYS A 728 -2.44 1.19 -23.17
C LYS A 728 -3.42 0.11 -22.65
N PRO A 729 -4.40 -0.34 -23.45
CA PRO A 729 -5.24 -1.46 -23.04
C PRO A 729 -4.38 -2.70 -22.82
N LYS A 730 -4.80 -3.55 -21.90
CA LYS A 730 -4.09 -4.80 -21.58
C LYS A 730 -4.85 -5.99 -22.10
N THR A 731 -4.11 -7.00 -22.53
CA THR A 731 -4.64 -8.31 -22.92
C THR A 731 -3.89 -9.42 -22.19
N ILE A 732 -4.47 -10.62 -22.19
CA ILE A 732 -3.85 -11.80 -21.59
C ILE A 732 -3.03 -12.55 -22.61
N THR A 733 -1.82 -12.97 -22.25
CA THR A 733 -0.99 -13.87 -23.05
C THR A 733 -0.67 -15.14 -22.27
N GLY A 734 -0.69 -16.29 -22.96
CA GLY A 734 -0.32 -17.57 -22.35
C GLY A 734 -1.24 -17.99 -21.20
N PHE A 735 -2.53 -17.93 -21.40
CA PHE A 735 -3.52 -18.21 -20.37
C PHE A 735 -3.68 -19.70 -20.05
N GLN A 736 -4.12 -19.99 -18.84
CA GLN A 736 -4.67 -21.29 -18.41
C GLN A 736 -6.13 -21.11 -18.03
N THR A 737 -6.93 -22.16 -18.22
CA THR A 737 -8.35 -22.15 -17.85
C THR A 737 -8.52 -22.78 -16.48
N HIS A 738 -9.22 -22.08 -15.60
CA HIS A 738 -9.56 -22.52 -14.24
C HIS A 738 -11.06 -22.33 -13.99
N THR A 739 -11.54 -22.98 -12.96
CA THR A 739 -12.89 -22.73 -12.44
C THR A 739 -12.79 -21.93 -11.14
N THR A 740 -13.59 -20.88 -10.99
CA THR A 740 -13.59 -20.06 -9.76
C THR A 740 -14.11 -20.88 -8.57
N PRO A 741 -13.63 -20.65 -7.34
CA PRO A 741 -12.63 -19.64 -6.95
C PRO A 741 -11.20 -19.98 -7.41
N VAL A 742 -10.40 -18.98 -7.71
CA VAL A 742 -9.05 -19.12 -8.25
C VAL A 742 -8.08 -18.13 -7.59
N LEU A 743 -6.80 -18.53 -7.45
CA LEU A 743 -5.72 -17.64 -7.05
C LEU A 743 -5.13 -16.91 -8.27
N LEU A 744 -4.87 -15.61 -8.10
CA LEU A 744 -4.21 -14.79 -9.10
C LEU A 744 -2.79 -14.46 -8.61
N ALA A 745 -1.77 -14.75 -9.42
CA ALA A 745 -0.40 -14.31 -9.15
C ALA A 745 -0.23 -12.81 -9.48
N HIS A 746 0.87 -12.22 -9.02
CA HIS A 746 1.17 -10.83 -9.34
C HIS A 746 1.23 -10.60 -10.85
N GLY A 747 0.53 -9.57 -11.34
CA GLY A 747 0.46 -9.24 -12.76
C GLY A 747 -0.46 -10.13 -13.60
N GLU A 748 -1.08 -11.16 -13.03
CA GLU A 748 -2.09 -11.97 -13.72
C GLU A 748 -3.44 -11.26 -13.77
N ARG A 749 -4.14 -11.49 -14.86
CA ARG A 749 -5.50 -11.03 -15.09
C ARG A 749 -6.40 -12.19 -15.45
N ALA A 750 -7.63 -12.14 -14.97
CA ALA A 750 -8.66 -13.12 -15.30
C ALA A 750 -9.67 -12.54 -16.30
N GLU A 751 -10.16 -13.38 -17.19
CA GLU A 751 -11.26 -13.09 -18.10
C GLU A 751 -12.25 -14.26 -18.09
N LEU A 752 -13.54 -14.00 -18.22
CA LEU A 752 -14.53 -15.06 -18.34
C LEU A 752 -14.29 -15.88 -19.61
N ALA A 753 -14.28 -17.20 -19.48
CA ALA A 753 -14.21 -18.13 -20.60
C ALA A 753 -15.58 -18.45 -21.20
N THR A 754 -16.66 -17.98 -20.61
CA THR A 754 -18.05 -18.19 -21.04
C THR A 754 -18.71 -16.86 -21.38
N GLU A 755 -19.61 -16.87 -22.35
CA GLU A 755 -20.49 -15.74 -22.70
C GLU A 755 -21.86 -15.82 -22.01
N GLU A 756 -22.12 -16.86 -21.25
CA GLU A 756 -23.37 -17.05 -20.51
C GLU A 756 -23.59 -16.00 -19.43
N TYR A 757 -22.51 -15.52 -18.83
CA TYR A 757 -22.54 -14.49 -17.79
C TYR A 757 -21.75 -13.26 -18.18
N ALA A 758 -22.17 -12.12 -17.67
CA ALA A 758 -21.44 -10.85 -17.75
C ALA A 758 -21.10 -10.37 -16.34
N PRO A 759 -19.84 -9.96 -16.08
CA PRO A 759 -19.45 -9.41 -14.78
C PRO A 759 -20.01 -7.98 -14.62
N LEU A 760 -20.37 -7.62 -13.40
CA LEU A 760 -20.82 -6.25 -13.08
C LEU A 760 -19.67 -5.26 -12.95
N THR A 761 -18.45 -5.75 -12.91
CA THR A 761 -17.23 -4.94 -12.90
C THR A 761 -16.28 -5.40 -14.02
N PRO A 762 -15.54 -4.49 -14.66
CA PRO A 762 -14.61 -4.86 -15.73
C PRO A 762 -13.35 -5.57 -15.22
N ILE A 763 -13.05 -5.46 -13.92
CA ILE A 763 -11.87 -6.04 -13.29
C ILE A 763 -12.30 -7.28 -12.50
N LEU A 764 -11.88 -8.46 -12.96
CA LEU A 764 -12.16 -9.74 -12.32
C LEU A 764 -11.12 -10.03 -11.23
N GLU A 765 -11.32 -9.45 -10.06
CA GLU A 765 -10.46 -9.55 -8.91
C GLU A 765 -11.29 -9.43 -7.62
N GLY A 766 -10.94 -10.17 -6.59
CA GLY A 766 -11.71 -10.19 -5.36
C GLY A 766 -13.08 -10.84 -5.52
N PHE A 767 -14.11 -10.19 -5.02
CA PHE A 767 -15.49 -10.66 -5.11
C PHE A 767 -16.22 -10.02 -6.29
N VAL A 768 -16.69 -10.83 -7.22
CA VAL A 768 -17.34 -10.36 -8.45
C VAL A 768 -18.72 -11.00 -8.58
N ILE A 769 -19.74 -10.17 -8.79
CA ILE A 769 -21.10 -10.59 -9.07
C ILE A 769 -21.26 -10.75 -10.58
N LEU A 770 -21.81 -11.87 -11.00
CA LEU A 770 -22.10 -12.19 -12.38
C LEU A 770 -23.60 -12.12 -12.65
N ARG A 771 -23.97 -11.49 -13.74
CA ARG A 771 -25.34 -11.41 -14.23
C ARG A 771 -25.49 -12.29 -15.47
N LYS A 772 -26.58 -13.00 -15.58
CA LYS A 772 -26.87 -13.83 -16.75
C LYS A 772 -26.98 -12.93 -17.99
N ASN A 773 -26.27 -13.30 -19.06
CA ASN A 773 -26.31 -12.57 -20.32
C ASN A 773 -27.65 -12.82 -21.05
N PRO A 774 -28.52 -11.81 -21.24
CA PRO A 774 -29.80 -12.01 -21.88
C PRO A 774 -29.70 -12.36 -23.37
N ASN A 775 -28.56 -12.09 -24.00
CA ASN A 775 -28.31 -12.36 -25.42
C ASN A 775 -27.68 -13.74 -25.66
N TYR A 776 -27.41 -14.51 -24.59
CA TYR A 776 -26.86 -15.85 -24.71
C TYR A 776 -27.98 -16.85 -25.04
N SER A 777 -27.93 -17.42 -26.24
CA SER A 777 -28.77 -18.55 -26.65
C SER A 777 -27.92 -19.80 -26.69
N VAL A 778 -28.33 -20.84 -25.98
CA VAL A 778 -27.71 -22.16 -25.99
C VAL A 778 -27.73 -22.80 -27.37
#